data_a1eb0aa4156831f4d5c87df7e400ef2a
#
_entry.id   a1eb0aa4156831f4d5c87df7e400ef2a
#
_cell.length_a   1.000
_cell.length_b   1.000
_cell.length_c   1.000
_cell.angle_alpha   90.00
_cell.angle_beta   90.00
_cell.angle_gamma   90.00
#
_symmetry.space_group_name_H-M   'P 1'
#
loop_
_entity.id
_entity.type
_entity.pdbx_description
1 polymer ?
#
loop_
_entity_poly.entity_id
_entity_poly.type
_entity_poly.pdbx_seq_one_letter_code
_entity_poly.pdbx_strand_id
1 'polypeptide(L)'
;AYKKDGLVNRCPVDQTVLANDQVVDGKCERCESIIIQKQMPQWYIKITDYCEQLLDYSDCDRPEETKIHQKNWIGRSEGAEIDFEVQLHPNTKIKVFTTRPDTLYGVTAIVLAPENQIIDHLLNSQKKEELKEFRTQVAKLNSIDRQSTERTKNGMNSGIFVTHPLSGEQVPVWFGDYVLPDYATGAVMFVPAHDERDYEFANKYNIEVKHVIAQHYISGNPPVPWKTQTVRSNVLAVLLDEKGENALCLDWKKAVWRSFVMGGVEEWEDWIEAGQREICEETGYTDIEYVETIAWEIHAEYFAPHKDVNRYSYEKCLVYRLKSKANNGIIEDEDNHSLHRIAIDKVEEFLSEVPGDCNSNLIFFQRYKEKNQSYTWTGKLINSGQFDGLDNIEAKAKITTYLESLAKGNRKTTYRLRDWSVSRQRYRWSPIPVYYTFADNEDNTYDAHNPHPDKSKWIPHAIPDDELPVLLPLDLPNYKPAGKSPLEDHPTFKYYHAKDGKTYLRECDTLDTFMCSSFYYLRFLDPKNTQQLISPENAKYMPVDLYVGGKEHTVGHLIYSRFIYKFLQDTWYIQNASKEPFAKLVHQGMVQGPDGRKMSKRRGNIIDPVDIITQYNADTLRTYIAFMGPIDINKNWNPDSVAGVKRFLDRVERATQFIDKGDHLDSLTQITVQGVSQDMEALKFNTAVSKLMILTNEIYDKQSIGKKNFEILLLLLSVFASESAQKLRTQIGNTGNVADQTRPQFDSSKVADQIINLPIQINGKLKGSFPVPKVINQEEVIELVKADEKLNRYLSEGSIKKIIRIPGKICNIIIS
;
A
#
# COMPACT_ATOMS: atom_id res chain seq x y z
N ALA A 1 -26.24 -8.69 -0.51
CA ALA A 1 -26.04 -8.59 0.94
C ALA A 1 -26.40 -9.92 1.61
N TYR A 2 -25.78 -10.22 2.75
CA TYR A 2 -26.07 -11.42 3.56
C TYR A 2 -25.75 -11.15 5.02
N LYS A 3 -26.34 -11.95 5.93
CA LYS A 3 -26.08 -11.86 7.37
C LYS A 3 -25.32 -13.08 7.84
N LYS A 4 -24.27 -12.87 8.62
CA LYS A 4 -23.52 -13.94 9.31
C LYS A 4 -22.92 -13.43 10.60
N ASP A 5 -22.58 -14.36 11.49
CA ASP A 5 -21.74 -14.03 12.61
C ASP A 5 -20.33 -13.71 12.15
N GLY A 6 -19.81 -12.58 12.56
CA GLY A 6 -18.49 -12.12 12.21
C GLY A 6 -17.76 -11.52 13.38
N LEU A 7 -16.43 -11.62 13.32
CA LEU A 7 -15.57 -10.97 14.30
C LEU A 7 -15.52 -9.49 13.97
N VAL A 8 -16.01 -8.64 14.88
CA VAL A 8 -16.06 -7.20 14.69
C VAL A 8 -15.17 -6.48 15.70
N ASN A 9 -14.58 -5.39 15.26
CA ASN A 9 -13.87 -4.49 16.16
C ASN A 9 -14.91 -3.72 17.00
N ARG A 10 -14.79 -3.78 18.31
CA ARG A 10 -15.71 -3.10 19.22
C ARG A 10 -14.94 -2.17 20.15
N CYS A 11 -15.38 -0.94 20.23
CA CYS A 11 -14.91 -0.02 21.26
C CYS A 11 -15.56 -0.34 22.60
N PRO A 12 -14.80 -0.66 23.65
CA PRO A 12 -15.38 -0.98 24.95
C PRO A 12 -15.93 0.25 25.67
N VAL A 13 -15.44 1.45 25.34
CA VAL A 13 -15.88 2.73 25.94
C VAL A 13 -17.11 3.26 25.20
N ASP A 14 -17.04 3.39 23.87
CA ASP A 14 -18.19 3.86 23.07
C ASP A 14 -19.24 2.77 22.86
N GLN A 15 -18.98 1.55 23.28
CA GLN A 15 -19.82 0.36 23.17
C GLN A 15 -20.40 0.11 21.77
N THR A 16 -19.65 0.46 20.74
CA THR A 16 -20.08 0.39 19.34
C THR A 16 -19.13 -0.45 18.49
N VAL A 17 -19.66 -1.03 17.42
CA VAL A 17 -18.88 -1.67 16.38
C VAL A 17 -18.18 -0.61 15.53
N LEU A 18 -16.91 -0.85 15.22
CA LEU A 18 -16.06 0.00 14.42
C LEU A 18 -15.72 -0.71 13.10
N ALA A 19 -15.74 0.03 12.01
CA ALA A 19 -15.15 -0.41 10.75
C ALA A 19 -13.61 -0.43 10.88
N ASN A 20 -12.94 -1.16 9.98
CA ASN A 20 -11.47 -1.31 10.06
C ASN A 20 -10.72 0.02 9.90
N ASP A 21 -11.25 0.93 9.09
CA ASP A 21 -10.74 2.30 8.90
C ASP A 21 -10.93 3.22 10.12
N GLN A 22 -11.80 2.83 11.07
CA GLN A 22 -12.03 3.52 12.35
C GLN A 22 -11.14 3.00 13.48
N VAL A 23 -10.25 2.07 13.16
CA VAL A 23 -9.26 1.53 14.08
C VAL A 23 -7.88 2.02 13.65
N VAL A 24 -7.26 2.84 14.49
CA VAL A 24 -5.92 3.37 14.26
C VAL A 24 -4.98 2.81 15.32
N ASP A 25 -3.95 2.09 14.90
CA ASP A 25 -2.97 1.45 15.80
C ASP A 25 -3.62 0.59 16.91
N GLY A 26 -4.66 -0.18 16.55
CA GLY A 26 -5.40 -1.03 17.51
C GLY A 26 -6.31 -0.27 18.46
N LYS A 27 -6.55 1.02 18.23
CA LYS A 27 -7.34 1.90 19.08
C LYS A 27 -8.53 2.50 18.33
N CYS A 28 -9.57 2.84 19.10
CA CYS A 28 -10.70 3.58 18.58
C CYS A 28 -10.28 4.99 18.12
N GLU A 29 -10.62 5.37 16.90
CA GLU A 29 -10.32 6.71 16.36
C GLU A 29 -10.88 7.88 17.19
N ARG A 30 -11.96 7.61 17.98
CA ARG A 30 -12.66 8.63 18.77
C ARG A 30 -12.11 8.78 20.17
N CYS A 31 -12.00 7.67 20.91
CA CYS A 31 -11.68 7.69 22.32
C CYS A 31 -10.30 7.11 22.64
N GLU A 32 -9.56 6.63 21.62
CA GLU A 32 -8.22 6.03 21.72
C GLU A 32 -8.16 4.82 22.68
N SER A 33 -9.30 4.27 23.11
CA SER A 33 -9.33 3.03 23.87
C SER A 33 -8.89 1.86 23.00
N ILE A 34 -8.20 0.90 23.59
CA ILE A 34 -7.86 -0.36 22.90
C ILE A 34 -9.17 -1.04 22.52
N ILE A 35 -9.30 -1.42 21.26
CA ILE A 35 -10.46 -2.13 20.76
C ILE A 35 -10.43 -3.58 21.21
N ILE A 36 -11.61 -4.18 21.34
CA ILE A 36 -11.77 -5.62 21.53
C ILE A 36 -12.45 -6.24 20.31
N GLN A 37 -12.07 -7.47 19.98
CA GLN A 37 -12.79 -8.23 18.97
C GLN A 37 -13.93 -9.01 19.63
N LYS A 38 -15.13 -8.93 19.01
CA LYS A 38 -16.33 -9.63 19.49
C LYS A 38 -17.05 -10.27 18.32
N GLN A 39 -17.52 -11.50 18.50
CA GLN A 39 -18.36 -12.16 17.52
C GLN A 39 -19.79 -11.64 17.65
N MET A 40 -20.36 -11.15 16.56
CA MET A 40 -21.71 -10.58 16.51
C MET A 40 -22.34 -10.82 15.14
N PRO A 41 -23.66 -11.02 15.07
CA PRO A 41 -24.38 -11.04 13.79
C PRO A 41 -24.23 -9.69 13.07
N GLN A 42 -23.83 -9.73 11.82
CA GLN A 42 -23.58 -8.54 10.99
C GLN A 42 -24.11 -8.74 9.59
N TRP A 43 -24.61 -7.67 9.00
CA TRP A 43 -24.88 -7.59 7.56
C TRP A 43 -23.60 -7.29 6.80
N TYR A 44 -23.39 -8.02 5.72
CA TYR A 44 -22.26 -7.86 4.82
C TYR A 44 -22.73 -7.60 3.40
N ILE A 45 -21.96 -6.80 2.69
CA ILE A 45 -22.12 -6.56 1.25
C ILE A 45 -20.91 -7.18 0.55
N LYS A 46 -21.14 -7.95 -0.51
CA LYS A 46 -20.11 -8.67 -1.27
C LYS A 46 -19.29 -7.73 -2.16
N ILE A 47 -18.54 -6.82 -1.56
CA ILE A 47 -17.60 -5.95 -2.28
C ILE A 47 -16.47 -6.77 -2.94
N THR A 48 -16.19 -7.96 -2.40
CA THR A 48 -15.16 -8.86 -2.96
C THR A 48 -15.47 -9.34 -4.36
N ASP A 49 -16.75 -9.43 -4.75
CA ASP A 49 -17.16 -9.77 -6.10
C ASP A 49 -16.74 -8.70 -7.14
N TYR A 50 -16.38 -7.50 -6.69
CA TYR A 50 -15.95 -6.37 -7.51
C TYR A 50 -14.46 -6.09 -7.48
N CYS A 51 -13.65 -6.93 -6.84
CA CYS A 51 -12.21 -6.69 -6.66
C CYS A 51 -11.47 -6.45 -7.99
N GLU A 52 -11.74 -7.22 -9.03
CA GLU A 52 -11.10 -7.04 -10.34
C GLU A 52 -11.52 -5.72 -10.99
N GLN A 53 -12.81 -5.39 -10.94
CA GLN A 53 -13.30 -4.10 -11.46
C GLN A 53 -12.75 -2.90 -10.67
N LEU A 54 -12.51 -3.07 -9.37
CA LEU A 54 -11.92 -2.04 -8.52
C LEU A 54 -10.42 -1.85 -8.75
N LEU A 55 -9.75 -2.82 -9.35
CA LEU A 55 -8.34 -2.74 -9.76
C LEU A 55 -8.16 -2.11 -11.16
N ASP A 56 -9.24 -1.91 -11.90
CA ASP A 56 -9.24 -1.14 -13.15
C ASP A 56 -9.30 0.36 -12.85
N TYR A 57 -8.32 1.11 -13.33
CA TYR A 57 -8.19 2.56 -13.14
C TYR A 57 -8.21 3.33 -14.46
N SER A 58 -8.67 2.72 -15.55
CA SER A 58 -8.59 3.30 -16.90
C SER A 58 -9.41 4.58 -17.07
N ASP A 59 -10.58 4.66 -16.45
CA ASP A 59 -11.56 5.74 -16.66
C ASP A 59 -11.47 6.90 -15.65
N CYS A 60 -10.36 7.02 -14.89
CA CYS A 60 -10.22 8.11 -13.93
C CYS A 60 -8.78 8.59 -13.81
N ASP A 61 -8.56 9.89 -14.01
CA ASP A 61 -7.30 10.56 -13.69
C ASP A 61 -7.18 10.73 -12.17
N ARG A 62 -6.27 9.99 -11.57
CA ARG A 62 -6.04 10.02 -10.11
C ARG A 62 -4.57 9.91 -9.75
N PRO A 63 -4.15 10.46 -8.58
CA PRO A 63 -2.78 10.35 -8.10
C PRO A 63 -2.30 8.89 -8.04
N GLU A 64 -1.07 8.63 -8.46
CA GLU A 64 -0.50 7.29 -8.47
C GLU A 64 -0.46 6.67 -7.07
N GLU A 65 -0.18 7.49 -6.05
CA GLU A 65 -0.24 7.09 -4.65
C GLU A 65 -1.61 6.46 -4.29
N THR A 66 -2.70 7.04 -4.80
CA THR A 66 -4.07 6.50 -4.58
C THR A 66 -4.23 5.11 -5.17
N LYS A 67 -3.74 4.90 -6.40
CA LYS A 67 -3.78 3.59 -7.06
C LYS A 67 -3.00 2.56 -6.26
N ILE A 68 -1.79 2.91 -5.81
CA ILE A 68 -0.93 2.02 -5.02
C ILE A 68 -1.63 1.65 -3.69
N HIS A 69 -2.17 2.64 -2.98
CA HIS A 69 -2.87 2.38 -1.71
C HIS A 69 -4.11 1.50 -1.90
N GLN A 70 -4.91 1.74 -2.94
CA GLN A 70 -6.09 0.91 -3.23
C GLN A 70 -5.70 -0.50 -3.68
N LYS A 71 -4.69 -0.65 -4.55
CA LYS A 71 -4.14 -1.97 -4.93
C LYS A 71 -3.68 -2.76 -3.70
N ASN A 72 -2.92 -2.12 -2.83
CA ASN A 72 -2.43 -2.76 -1.60
C ASN A 72 -3.57 -3.11 -0.64
N TRP A 73 -4.61 -2.29 -0.56
CA TRP A 73 -5.78 -2.56 0.27
C TRP A 73 -6.62 -3.72 -0.27
N ILE A 74 -6.87 -3.75 -1.57
CA ILE A 74 -7.54 -4.87 -2.24
C ILE A 74 -6.69 -6.12 -2.13
N GLY A 75 -5.36 -5.99 -2.28
CA GLY A 75 -4.37 -7.04 -2.02
C GLY A 75 -4.61 -8.29 -2.83
N ARG A 76 -4.74 -8.14 -4.16
CA ARG A 76 -4.86 -9.26 -5.10
C ARG A 76 -3.61 -10.13 -5.06
N SER A 77 -3.79 -11.40 -4.83
CA SER A 77 -2.72 -12.39 -4.78
C SER A 77 -3.08 -13.60 -5.64
N GLU A 78 -2.19 -13.96 -6.55
CA GLU A 78 -2.28 -15.18 -7.36
C GLU A 78 -1.43 -16.27 -6.74
N GLY A 79 -1.95 -17.48 -6.70
CA GLY A 79 -1.27 -18.62 -6.13
C GLY A 79 -1.97 -19.94 -6.45
N ALA A 80 -1.72 -20.92 -5.61
CA ALA A 80 -2.35 -22.24 -5.66
C ALA A 80 -3.11 -22.54 -4.37
N GLU A 81 -4.29 -23.10 -4.50
CA GLU A 81 -4.98 -23.78 -3.41
C GLU A 81 -4.64 -25.27 -3.52
N ILE A 82 -4.07 -25.81 -2.44
CA ILE A 82 -3.48 -27.17 -2.42
C ILE A 82 -4.21 -27.98 -1.37
N ASP A 83 -4.57 -29.23 -1.74
CA ASP A 83 -5.26 -30.17 -0.87
C ASP A 83 -4.27 -31.09 -0.16
N PHE A 84 -4.27 -31.07 1.18
CA PHE A 84 -3.56 -32.00 2.03
C PHE A 84 -4.54 -32.98 2.68
N GLU A 85 -4.43 -34.26 2.39
CA GLU A 85 -5.31 -35.28 2.92
C GLU A 85 -4.91 -35.66 4.34
N VAL A 86 -5.89 -35.68 5.26
CA VAL A 86 -5.62 -36.08 6.64
C VAL A 86 -5.37 -37.60 6.71
N GLN A 87 -4.26 -37.97 7.34
CA GLN A 87 -3.89 -39.40 7.50
C GLN A 87 -5.01 -40.16 8.22
N LEU A 88 -5.34 -41.36 7.75
CA LEU A 88 -6.43 -42.21 8.24
C LEU A 88 -7.86 -41.64 8.06
N HIS A 89 -7.98 -40.41 7.52
CA HIS A 89 -9.27 -39.76 7.26
C HIS A 89 -9.28 -39.14 5.85
N PRO A 90 -9.23 -39.97 4.75
CA PRO A 90 -9.04 -39.48 3.39
C PRO A 90 -10.17 -38.59 2.87
N ASN A 91 -11.34 -38.65 3.52
CA ASN A 91 -12.45 -37.71 3.23
C ASN A 91 -12.29 -36.30 3.84
N THR A 92 -11.30 -36.14 4.73
CA THR A 92 -10.98 -34.83 5.34
C THR A 92 -9.74 -34.25 4.68
N LYS A 93 -9.90 -33.13 4.03
CA LYS A 93 -8.81 -32.42 3.35
C LYS A 93 -8.60 -31.05 3.98
N ILE A 94 -7.36 -30.72 4.28
CA ILE A 94 -6.98 -29.35 4.67
C ILE A 94 -6.56 -28.62 3.40
N LYS A 95 -7.30 -27.57 3.04
CA LYS A 95 -6.99 -26.72 1.91
C LYS A 95 -6.07 -25.57 2.37
N VAL A 96 -4.97 -25.41 1.65
CA VAL A 96 -3.99 -24.35 1.94
C VAL A 96 -3.81 -23.49 0.70
N PHE A 97 -3.89 -22.18 0.87
CA PHE A 97 -3.55 -21.24 -0.19
C PHE A 97 -2.11 -20.75 -0.02
N THR A 98 -1.35 -20.74 -1.11
CA THR A 98 0.01 -20.21 -1.13
C THR A 98 0.29 -19.41 -2.41
N THR A 99 1.05 -18.33 -2.28
CA THR A 99 1.66 -17.58 -3.40
C THR A 99 3.03 -18.16 -3.79
N ARG A 100 3.51 -19.14 -3.02
CA ARG A 100 4.80 -19.79 -3.17
C ARG A 100 4.67 -21.31 -3.39
N PRO A 101 3.94 -21.77 -4.44
CA PRO A 101 3.90 -23.21 -4.75
C PRO A 101 5.29 -23.78 -5.09
N ASP A 102 6.25 -22.95 -5.47
CA ASP A 102 7.65 -23.29 -5.66
C ASP A 102 8.32 -23.87 -4.41
N THR A 103 7.82 -23.55 -3.20
CA THR A 103 8.36 -24.08 -1.95
C THR A 103 7.65 -25.32 -1.42
N LEU A 104 6.72 -25.90 -2.19
CA LEU A 104 5.87 -27.00 -1.74
C LEU A 104 6.66 -28.18 -1.18
N TYR A 105 7.75 -28.62 -1.82
CA TYR A 105 8.58 -29.72 -1.35
C TYR A 105 9.34 -29.42 -0.04
N GLY A 106 9.43 -28.13 0.35
CA GLY A 106 9.99 -27.67 1.62
C GLY A 106 9.01 -27.62 2.78
N VAL A 107 7.76 -28.10 2.57
CA VAL A 107 6.74 -28.13 3.61
C VAL A 107 7.10 -29.18 4.65
N THR A 108 7.29 -28.73 5.90
CA THR A 108 7.58 -29.62 7.05
C THR A 108 6.47 -29.64 8.09
N ALA A 109 5.44 -28.79 7.93
CA ALA A 109 4.20 -28.83 8.70
C ALA A 109 3.07 -28.10 7.95
N ILE A 110 1.82 -28.33 8.39
CA ILE A 110 0.69 -27.43 8.09
C ILE A 110 0.31 -26.73 9.38
N VAL A 111 0.12 -25.39 9.31
CA VAL A 111 -0.27 -24.60 10.49
C VAL A 111 -1.66 -24.02 10.28
N LEU A 112 -2.54 -24.32 11.23
CA LEU A 112 -3.93 -23.85 11.27
C LEU A 112 -4.05 -22.65 12.19
N ALA A 113 -4.95 -21.74 11.86
CA ALA A 113 -5.44 -20.76 12.84
C ALA A 113 -6.07 -21.51 14.02
N PRO A 114 -5.88 -21.06 15.27
CA PRO A 114 -6.48 -21.70 16.43
C PRO A 114 -8.02 -21.80 16.35
N GLU A 115 -8.65 -20.85 15.66
CA GLU A 115 -10.10 -20.80 15.45
C GLU A 115 -10.62 -21.77 14.39
N ASN A 116 -9.72 -22.34 13.56
CA ASN A 116 -10.09 -23.30 12.54
C ASN A 116 -10.57 -24.61 13.20
N GLN A 117 -11.72 -25.12 12.78
CA GLN A 117 -12.37 -26.28 13.38
C GLN A 117 -12.29 -27.55 12.52
N ILE A 118 -11.58 -27.48 11.37
CA ILE A 118 -11.59 -28.56 10.37
C ILE A 118 -11.18 -29.93 10.91
N ILE A 119 -10.27 -29.95 11.90
CA ILE A 119 -9.78 -31.19 12.53
C ILE A 119 -10.20 -31.35 13.99
N ASP A 120 -11.04 -30.47 14.55
CA ASP A 120 -11.43 -30.53 15.97
C ASP A 120 -12.07 -31.88 16.35
N HIS A 121 -12.86 -32.45 15.43
CA HIS A 121 -13.52 -33.73 15.64
C HIS A 121 -12.54 -34.92 15.67
N LEU A 122 -11.34 -34.76 15.14
CA LEU A 122 -10.29 -35.79 15.09
C LEU A 122 -9.37 -35.78 16.30
N LEU A 123 -9.37 -34.70 17.08
CA LEU A 123 -8.52 -34.54 18.25
C LEU A 123 -8.99 -35.46 19.39
N ASN A 124 -8.02 -36.04 20.12
CA ASN A 124 -8.33 -36.75 21.36
C ASN A 124 -8.71 -35.76 22.49
N SER A 125 -9.23 -36.27 23.59
CA SER A 125 -9.75 -35.47 24.71
C SER A 125 -8.71 -34.53 25.30
N GLN A 126 -7.46 -34.97 25.44
CA GLN A 126 -6.36 -34.16 25.95
C GLN A 126 -6.06 -32.99 25.00
N LYS A 127 -5.93 -33.27 23.69
CA LYS A 127 -5.64 -32.24 22.68
C LYS A 127 -6.79 -31.23 22.50
N LYS A 128 -8.02 -31.66 22.72
CA LYS A 128 -9.17 -30.75 22.75
C LYS A 128 -9.10 -29.73 23.90
N GLU A 129 -8.69 -30.17 25.09
CA GLU A 129 -8.56 -29.24 26.23
C GLU A 129 -7.34 -28.31 26.04
N GLU A 130 -6.17 -28.83 25.58
CA GLU A 130 -5.01 -28.01 25.22
C GLU A 130 -5.39 -26.92 24.18
N LEU A 131 -6.16 -27.29 23.14
CA LEU A 131 -6.60 -26.35 22.11
C LEU A 131 -7.55 -25.29 22.65
N LYS A 132 -8.43 -25.65 23.55
CA LYS A 132 -9.36 -24.71 24.19
C LYS A 132 -8.61 -23.66 25.05
N GLU A 133 -7.60 -24.10 25.78
CA GLU A 133 -6.72 -23.19 26.53
C GLU A 133 -5.95 -22.26 25.58
N PHE A 134 -5.39 -22.84 24.50
CA PHE A 134 -4.66 -22.08 23.49
C PHE A 134 -5.56 -21.04 22.80
N ARG A 135 -6.78 -21.41 22.42
CA ARG A 135 -7.79 -20.48 21.88
C ARG A 135 -8.09 -19.34 22.84
N THR A 136 -8.19 -19.63 24.13
CA THR A 136 -8.43 -18.62 25.15
C THR A 136 -7.28 -17.63 25.30
N GLN A 137 -6.03 -18.11 25.15
CA GLN A 137 -4.86 -17.25 25.17
C GLN A 137 -4.79 -16.36 23.92
N VAL A 138 -5.03 -16.94 22.73
CA VAL A 138 -4.97 -16.23 21.46
C VAL A 138 -6.09 -15.20 21.31
N ALA A 139 -7.26 -15.45 21.87
CA ALA A 139 -8.39 -14.52 21.88
C ALA A 139 -8.07 -13.16 22.57
N LYS A 140 -7.00 -13.10 23.34
CA LYS A 140 -6.52 -11.85 23.97
C LYS A 140 -5.65 -11.00 23.03
N LEU A 141 -5.21 -11.57 21.91
CA LEU A 141 -4.35 -10.92 20.93
C LEU A 141 -5.19 -10.31 19.81
N ASN A 142 -4.89 -9.08 19.41
CA ASN A 142 -5.49 -8.51 18.21
C ASN A 142 -4.76 -9.01 16.94
N SER A 143 -5.34 -8.76 15.77
CA SER A 143 -4.78 -9.21 14.49
C SER A 143 -3.43 -8.58 14.14
N ILE A 144 -3.15 -7.38 14.62
CA ILE A 144 -1.87 -6.68 14.42
C ILE A 144 -0.80 -7.34 15.27
N ASP A 145 -1.08 -7.58 16.57
CA ASP A 145 -0.14 -8.26 17.46
C ASP A 145 0.19 -9.68 16.96
N ARG A 146 -0.81 -10.40 16.43
CA ARG A 146 -0.61 -11.73 15.83
C ARG A 146 0.34 -11.72 14.64
N GLN A 147 0.34 -10.66 13.84
CA GLN A 147 1.18 -10.50 12.65
C GLN A 147 2.52 -9.79 12.94
N SER A 148 2.72 -9.21 14.12
CA SER A 148 3.96 -8.51 14.47
C SER A 148 5.17 -9.44 14.36
N THR A 149 6.22 -8.98 13.70
CA THR A 149 7.51 -9.70 13.58
C THR A 149 8.32 -9.69 14.88
N GLU A 150 8.07 -8.72 15.76
CA GLU A 150 8.81 -8.58 17.01
C GLU A 150 8.35 -9.54 18.11
N ARG A 151 7.16 -10.15 17.95
CA ARG A 151 6.60 -11.06 18.95
C ARG A 151 6.98 -12.50 18.69
N THR A 152 7.44 -13.22 19.71
CA THR A 152 7.64 -14.67 19.66
C THR A 152 6.34 -15.40 19.33
N LYS A 153 6.36 -16.23 18.28
CA LYS A 153 5.21 -17.04 17.84
C LYS A 153 5.02 -18.25 18.76
N ASN A 154 3.74 -18.56 19.04
CA ASN A 154 3.38 -19.73 19.83
C ASN A 154 2.51 -20.68 19.00
N GLY A 155 2.63 -21.96 19.32
CA GLY A 155 1.84 -23.00 18.66
C GLY A 155 1.63 -24.23 19.50
N MET A 156 0.75 -25.07 19.01
CA MET A 156 0.36 -26.33 19.63
C MET A 156 0.36 -27.43 18.57
N ASN A 157 1.09 -28.50 18.82
CA ASN A 157 1.05 -29.69 17.94
C ASN A 157 -0.28 -30.44 18.16
N SER A 158 -1.05 -30.62 17.09
CA SER A 158 -2.35 -31.31 17.12
C SER A 158 -2.23 -32.82 17.34
N GLY A 159 -1.09 -33.44 17.03
CA GLY A 159 -0.90 -34.88 16.97
C GLY A 159 -1.49 -35.54 15.71
N ILE A 160 -2.01 -34.75 14.77
CA ILE A 160 -2.55 -35.19 13.48
C ILE A 160 -1.52 -34.96 12.39
N PHE A 161 -1.52 -35.83 11.39
CA PHE A 161 -0.65 -35.76 10.23
C PHE A 161 -1.49 -35.66 8.95
N VAL A 162 -0.92 -35.00 7.94
CA VAL A 162 -1.46 -34.96 6.58
C VAL A 162 -0.43 -35.52 5.61
N THR A 163 -0.91 -36.00 4.49
CA THR A 163 -0.06 -36.51 3.41
C THR A 163 0.32 -35.35 2.49
N HIS A 164 1.61 -35.16 2.29
CA HIS A 164 2.14 -34.19 1.33
C HIS A 164 1.70 -34.58 -0.10
N PRO A 165 1.11 -33.67 -0.89
CA PRO A 165 0.42 -34.05 -2.14
C PRO A 165 1.34 -34.62 -3.23
N LEU A 166 2.62 -34.20 -3.26
CA LEU A 166 3.55 -34.63 -4.31
C LEU A 166 4.57 -35.65 -3.83
N SER A 167 5.15 -35.52 -2.64
CA SER A 167 6.14 -36.48 -2.12
C SER A 167 5.53 -37.69 -1.43
N GLY A 168 4.28 -37.59 -0.94
CA GLY A 168 3.64 -38.64 -0.14
C GLY A 168 4.11 -38.69 1.32
N GLU A 169 5.06 -37.86 1.73
CA GLU A 169 5.55 -37.76 3.10
C GLU A 169 4.44 -37.35 4.07
N GLN A 170 4.54 -37.80 5.32
CA GLN A 170 3.63 -37.40 6.38
C GLN A 170 4.15 -36.14 7.08
N VAL A 171 3.38 -35.07 7.08
CA VAL A 171 3.71 -33.81 7.74
C VAL A 171 2.75 -33.53 8.88
N PRO A 172 3.23 -33.06 10.05
CA PRO A 172 2.39 -32.78 11.20
C PRO A 172 1.52 -31.55 11.00
N VAL A 173 0.35 -31.54 11.66
CA VAL A 173 -0.54 -30.37 11.72
C VAL A 173 -0.38 -29.66 13.06
N TRP A 174 -0.14 -28.38 13.01
CA TRP A 174 -0.01 -27.49 14.16
C TRP A 174 -1.13 -26.46 14.18
N PHE A 175 -1.41 -25.90 15.34
CA PHE A 175 -2.13 -24.64 15.49
C PHE A 175 -1.12 -23.54 15.82
N GLY A 176 -1.20 -22.38 15.15
CA GLY A 176 -0.28 -21.27 15.34
C GLY A 176 -1.01 -19.94 15.61
N ASP A 177 -0.57 -19.20 16.63
CA ASP A 177 -1.20 -17.93 17.02
C ASP A 177 -0.99 -16.79 16.01
N TYR A 178 -0.09 -16.97 15.03
CA TYR A 178 0.21 -16.02 13.95
C TYR A 178 -0.60 -16.26 12.67
N VAL A 179 -1.31 -17.38 12.56
CA VAL A 179 -2.20 -17.68 11.44
C VAL A 179 -3.58 -17.08 11.72
N LEU A 180 -4.11 -16.29 10.77
CA LEU A 180 -5.41 -15.65 10.92
C LEU A 180 -6.53 -16.54 10.36
N PRO A 181 -7.68 -16.66 11.06
CA PRO A 181 -8.78 -17.53 10.64
C PRO A 181 -9.43 -17.12 9.32
N ASP A 182 -9.42 -15.81 9.05
CA ASP A 182 -10.06 -15.22 7.87
C ASP A 182 -9.07 -14.96 6.72
N TYR A 183 -7.82 -15.38 6.82
CA TYR A 183 -6.87 -15.29 5.72
C TYR A 183 -6.96 -16.57 4.88
N ALA A 184 -7.40 -16.43 3.63
CA ALA A 184 -7.62 -17.52 2.69
C ALA A 184 -8.46 -18.68 3.33
N THR A 185 -7.83 -19.80 3.65
CA THR A 185 -8.48 -20.99 4.23
C THR A 185 -8.31 -21.09 5.76
N GLY A 186 -7.63 -20.14 6.40
CA GLY A 186 -7.23 -20.25 7.81
C GLY A 186 -6.20 -21.36 8.07
N ALA A 187 -5.50 -21.78 7.01
CA ALA A 187 -4.43 -22.78 7.02
C ALA A 187 -3.27 -22.31 6.12
N VAL A 188 -2.06 -22.53 6.52
CA VAL A 188 -0.85 -22.16 5.77
C VAL A 188 0.12 -23.33 5.66
N MET A 189 0.84 -23.42 4.54
CA MET A 189 2.04 -24.24 4.44
C MET A 189 3.11 -23.67 5.36
N PHE A 190 3.77 -24.53 6.09
CA PHE A 190 4.90 -24.18 6.93
C PHE A 190 6.19 -24.55 6.21
N VAL A 191 6.95 -23.53 5.83
CA VAL A 191 8.14 -23.65 4.98
C VAL A 191 9.36 -22.93 5.60
N PRO A 192 9.90 -23.39 6.70
CA PRO A 192 10.87 -22.65 7.51
C PRO A 192 12.15 -22.28 6.77
N ALA A 193 12.53 -23.03 5.74
CA ALA A 193 13.67 -22.67 4.91
C ALA A 193 13.42 -21.41 4.05
N HIS A 194 12.16 -21.01 3.84
CA HIS A 194 11.78 -19.97 2.87
C HIS A 194 10.79 -18.94 3.41
N ASP A 195 10.57 -18.91 4.74
CA ASP A 195 9.79 -17.91 5.47
C ASP A 195 10.43 -17.64 6.83
N GLU A 196 10.75 -16.39 7.15
CA GLU A 196 11.45 -16.00 8.37
C GLU A 196 10.64 -16.31 9.64
N ARG A 197 9.31 -16.16 9.59
CA ARG A 197 8.42 -16.42 10.73
C ARG A 197 8.35 -17.92 11.01
N ASP A 198 8.29 -18.71 9.95
CA ASP A 198 8.29 -20.17 10.04
C ASP A 198 9.64 -20.68 10.54
N TYR A 199 10.75 -20.03 10.15
CA TYR A 199 12.08 -20.36 10.62
C TYR A 199 12.23 -20.15 12.15
N GLU A 200 11.77 -19.00 12.66
CA GLU A 200 11.76 -18.73 14.10
C GLU A 200 10.92 -19.77 14.87
N PHE A 201 9.76 -20.10 14.34
CA PHE A 201 8.87 -21.10 14.92
C PHE A 201 9.50 -22.50 14.88
N ALA A 202 10.12 -22.88 13.77
CA ALA A 202 10.81 -24.16 13.62
C ALA A 202 11.93 -24.33 14.65
N ASN A 203 12.77 -23.31 14.82
CA ASN A 203 13.82 -23.33 15.82
C ASN A 203 13.28 -23.48 17.25
N LYS A 204 12.19 -22.79 17.58
CA LYS A 204 11.58 -22.86 18.90
C LYS A 204 11.04 -24.25 19.24
N TYR A 205 10.41 -24.92 18.26
CA TYR A 205 9.75 -26.20 18.44
C TYR A 205 10.54 -27.40 17.89
N ASN A 206 11.79 -27.17 17.45
CA ASN A 206 12.67 -28.17 16.87
C ASN A 206 12.01 -28.92 15.72
N ILE A 207 11.40 -28.17 14.79
CA ILE A 207 10.79 -28.70 13.56
C ILE A 207 11.85 -28.68 12.45
N GLU A 208 11.85 -29.69 11.59
CA GLU A 208 12.76 -29.81 10.47
C GLU A 208 12.72 -28.59 9.55
N VAL A 209 13.92 -28.16 9.06
CA VAL A 209 14.09 -27.10 8.07
C VAL A 209 14.57 -27.74 6.76
N LYS A 210 13.73 -27.75 5.73
CA LYS A 210 14.00 -28.40 4.44
C LYS A 210 14.18 -27.37 3.34
N HIS A 211 15.41 -27.21 2.86
CA HIS A 211 15.74 -26.27 1.79
C HIS A 211 15.37 -26.83 0.43
N VAL A 212 14.63 -26.04 -0.36
CA VAL A 212 14.19 -26.43 -1.71
C VAL A 212 14.45 -25.35 -2.76
N ILE A 213 15.06 -24.24 -2.37
CA ILE A 213 15.55 -23.21 -3.29
C ILE A 213 16.98 -22.89 -2.94
N ALA A 214 17.89 -23.07 -3.89
CA ALA A 214 19.27 -22.64 -3.82
C ALA A 214 19.42 -21.25 -4.43
N GLN A 215 20.19 -20.38 -3.80
CA GLN A 215 20.52 -19.09 -4.38
C GLN A 215 21.29 -19.31 -5.68
N HIS A 216 20.91 -18.63 -6.76
CA HIS A 216 21.62 -18.69 -8.03
C HIS A 216 22.16 -17.32 -8.41
N TYR A 217 23.41 -17.24 -8.81
CA TYR A 217 24.00 -16.01 -9.33
C TYR A 217 24.97 -16.28 -10.48
N ILE A 218 25.11 -15.27 -11.31
CA ILE A 218 26.11 -15.24 -12.37
C ILE A 218 27.24 -14.32 -11.88
N SER A 219 28.44 -14.84 -11.87
CA SER A 219 29.63 -14.12 -11.43
C SER A 219 29.99 -12.95 -12.35
N GLY A 220 30.94 -12.09 -11.92
CA GLY A 220 31.46 -10.98 -12.70
C GLY A 220 32.12 -11.39 -14.03
N ASN A 221 32.48 -12.68 -14.18
CA ASN A 221 32.87 -13.29 -15.45
C ASN A 221 31.75 -14.20 -15.96
N PRO A 222 30.74 -13.70 -16.66
CA PRO A 222 29.59 -14.48 -17.08
C PRO A 222 29.97 -15.61 -18.04
N PRO A 223 29.20 -16.70 -18.09
CA PRO A 223 29.43 -17.79 -19.03
C PRO A 223 29.49 -17.31 -20.47
N VAL A 224 30.41 -17.85 -21.24
CA VAL A 224 30.59 -17.56 -22.67
C VAL A 224 29.69 -18.53 -23.47
N PRO A 225 28.74 -18.06 -24.28
CA PRO A 225 27.68 -18.89 -24.86
C PRO A 225 28.12 -20.10 -25.69
N TRP A 226 29.33 -20.05 -26.27
CA TRP A 226 29.87 -21.12 -27.14
C TRP A 226 30.90 -22.01 -26.44
N LYS A 227 31.18 -21.82 -25.17
CA LYS A 227 32.09 -22.65 -24.40
C LYS A 227 31.35 -23.78 -23.70
N THR A 228 32.04 -24.92 -23.60
CA THR A 228 31.53 -26.06 -22.84
C THR A 228 31.34 -25.70 -21.37
N GLN A 229 30.23 -26.15 -20.80
CA GLN A 229 29.97 -26.01 -19.39
C GLN A 229 30.39 -27.31 -18.66
N THR A 230 31.11 -27.15 -17.59
CA THR A 230 31.46 -28.23 -16.68
C THR A 230 30.84 -27.98 -15.30
N VAL A 231 30.30 -29.02 -14.74
CA VAL A 231 29.66 -28.99 -13.40
C VAL A 231 30.68 -29.43 -12.35
N ARG A 232 30.69 -28.80 -11.21
CA ARG A 232 31.51 -29.20 -10.07
C ARG A 232 30.86 -28.86 -8.73
N SER A 233 31.21 -29.59 -7.70
CA SER A 233 30.89 -29.26 -6.31
C SER A 233 32.10 -28.57 -5.65
N ASN A 234 31.86 -27.45 -4.96
CA ASN A 234 32.87 -26.70 -4.23
C ASN A 234 32.50 -26.56 -2.77
N VAL A 235 33.43 -26.81 -1.88
CA VAL A 235 33.30 -26.48 -0.46
C VAL A 235 33.96 -25.13 -0.19
N LEU A 236 33.27 -24.26 0.58
CA LEU A 236 33.79 -23.10 1.24
C LEU A 236 33.96 -23.47 2.72
N ALA A 237 35.15 -23.29 3.25
CA ALA A 237 35.43 -23.59 4.65
C ALA A 237 35.77 -22.30 5.40
N VAL A 238 34.85 -21.84 6.25
CA VAL A 238 35.11 -20.75 7.21
C VAL A 238 35.88 -21.33 8.39
N LEU A 239 37.17 -21.11 8.43
CA LEU A 239 38.03 -21.57 9.54
C LEU A 239 38.13 -20.49 10.63
N LEU A 240 37.58 -20.76 11.79
CA LEU A 240 37.64 -19.88 12.97
C LEU A 240 38.89 -20.22 13.83
N ASP A 241 39.41 -19.23 14.52
CA ASP A 241 40.44 -19.47 15.53
C ASP A 241 39.85 -20.22 16.76
N GLU A 242 40.70 -20.55 17.70
CA GLU A 242 40.40 -21.38 18.88
C GLU A 242 39.27 -20.77 19.75
N LYS A 243 39.14 -19.45 19.72
CA LYS A 243 38.11 -18.70 20.48
C LYS A 243 36.87 -18.34 19.64
N GLY A 244 36.95 -18.46 18.32
CA GLY A 244 35.89 -17.99 17.41
C GLY A 244 35.83 -16.47 17.26
N GLU A 245 36.94 -15.77 17.64
CA GLU A 245 37.01 -14.30 17.55
C GLU A 245 37.51 -13.81 16.19
N ASN A 246 38.26 -14.66 15.48
CA ASN A 246 38.85 -14.37 14.18
C ASN A 246 38.54 -15.49 13.19
N ALA A 247 38.37 -15.11 11.91
CA ALA A 247 38.37 -16.06 10.79
C ALA A 247 39.71 -16.03 10.07
N LEU A 248 40.13 -17.19 9.56
CA LEU A 248 41.31 -17.32 8.73
C LEU A 248 40.92 -17.19 7.28
N CYS A 249 41.47 -16.18 6.60
CA CYS A 249 41.14 -15.82 5.23
C CYS A 249 42.42 -15.88 4.35
N LEU A 250 42.25 -16.19 3.08
CA LEU A 250 43.31 -16.26 2.07
C LEU A 250 43.35 -14.97 1.25
N ASP A 251 44.55 -14.45 0.99
CA ASP A 251 44.82 -13.36 0.05
C ASP A 251 45.68 -13.92 -1.10
N TRP A 252 45.09 -14.08 -2.27
CA TRP A 252 45.68 -14.74 -3.44
C TRP A 252 46.54 -13.79 -4.24
N LYS A 253 47.81 -14.12 -4.36
CA LYS A 253 48.82 -13.25 -4.99
C LYS A 253 48.70 -13.17 -6.52
N LYS A 254 48.34 -14.27 -7.19
CA LYS A 254 48.24 -14.35 -8.64
C LYS A 254 46.88 -13.97 -9.19
N ALA A 255 45.80 -14.20 -8.44
CA ALA A 255 44.44 -14.01 -8.85
C ALA A 255 43.82 -12.66 -8.40
N VAL A 256 44.52 -11.88 -7.58
CA VAL A 256 44.07 -10.61 -6.98
C VAL A 256 42.65 -10.71 -6.41
N TRP A 257 42.43 -11.69 -5.53
CA TRP A 257 41.17 -11.88 -4.82
C TRP A 257 41.40 -12.38 -3.39
N ARG A 258 40.39 -12.28 -2.56
CA ARG A 258 40.41 -12.73 -1.17
C ARG A 258 39.23 -13.65 -0.90
N SER A 259 39.46 -14.72 -0.16
CA SER A 259 38.46 -15.75 0.09
C SER A 259 38.66 -16.44 1.45
N PHE A 260 37.65 -17.21 1.83
CA PHE A 260 37.86 -18.32 2.73
C PHE A 260 38.62 -19.46 2.01
N VAL A 261 38.94 -20.54 2.72
CA VAL A 261 39.45 -21.75 2.08
C VAL A 261 38.39 -22.30 1.15
N MET A 262 38.77 -22.63 -0.08
CA MET A 262 37.82 -23.11 -1.10
C MET A 262 38.47 -24.22 -1.93
N GLY A 263 37.70 -25.30 -2.15
CA GLY A 263 38.18 -26.34 -3.02
C GLY A 263 37.14 -27.26 -3.58
N GLY A 264 37.55 -28.21 -4.43
CA GLY A 264 36.65 -29.16 -5.06
C GLY A 264 36.28 -30.30 -4.10
N VAL A 265 35.05 -30.80 -4.22
CA VAL A 265 34.63 -32.04 -3.58
C VAL A 265 34.83 -33.18 -4.57
N GLU A 266 35.61 -34.20 -4.21
CA GLU A 266 35.87 -35.36 -5.05
C GLU A 266 34.66 -36.35 -5.03
N GLU A 267 34.50 -37.19 -6.04
CA GLU A 267 33.33 -38.09 -6.18
C GLU A 267 33.20 -39.11 -5.02
N TRP A 268 34.29 -39.37 -4.31
CA TRP A 268 34.37 -40.36 -3.22
C TRP A 268 34.38 -39.74 -1.81
N GLU A 269 34.24 -38.44 -1.71
CA GLU A 269 34.45 -37.64 -0.51
C GLU A 269 33.14 -36.94 -0.09
N ASP A 270 32.88 -36.89 1.20
CA ASP A 270 31.79 -36.07 1.69
C ASP A 270 32.21 -34.60 1.87
N TRP A 271 31.25 -33.72 2.03
CA TRP A 271 31.51 -32.28 2.14
C TRP A 271 32.34 -31.89 3.35
N ILE A 272 32.23 -32.61 4.46
CA ILE A 272 32.98 -32.35 5.68
C ILE A 272 34.43 -32.80 5.50
N GLU A 273 34.64 -33.95 4.92
CA GLU A 273 35.98 -34.49 4.60
C GLU A 273 36.69 -33.57 3.59
N ALA A 274 36.01 -33.14 2.54
CA ALA A 274 36.51 -32.18 1.56
C ALA A 274 36.98 -30.89 2.22
N GLY A 275 36.14 -30.30 3.08
CA GLY A 275 36.49 -29.08 3.80
C GLY A 275 37.68 -29.24 4.72
N GLN A 276 37.83 -30.39 5.37
CA GLN A 276 39.01 -30.72 6.22
C GLN A 276 40.28 -30.86 5.39
N ARG A 277 40.17 -31.54 4.24
CA ARG A 277 41.32 -31.71 3.33
C ARG A 277 41.78 -30.36 2.80
N GLU A 278 40.87 -29.56 2.25
CA GLU A 278 41.21 -28.24 1.69
C GLU A 278 41.78 -27.27 2.75
N ILE A 279 41.29 -27.33 4.00
CA ILE A 279 41.91 -26.57 5.10
C ILE A 279 43.35 -27.03 5.36
N CYS A 280 43.57 -28.31 5.37
CA CYS A 280 44.92 -28.85 5.59
C CYS A 280 45.85 -28.43 4.44
N GLU A 281 45.43 -28.57 3.18
CA GLU A 281 46.23 -28.25 1.99
C GLU A 281 46.55 -26.76 1.88
N GLU A 282 45.58 -25.88 2.12
CA GLU A 282 45.77 -24.44 1.96
C GLU A 282 46.33 -23.72 3.20
N THR A 283 46.19 -24.28 4.39
CA THR A 283 46.58 -23.59 5.64
C THR A 283 47.57 -24.34 6.49
N GLY A 284 47.74 -25.64 6.27
CA GLY A 284 48.59 -26.52 7.08
C GLY A 284 48.03 -26.89 8.47
N TYR A 285 46.81 -26.43 8.82
CA TYR A 285 46.17 -26.81 10.08
C TYR A 285 45.45 -28.15 9.96
N THR A 286 45.80 -29.08 10.86
CA THR A 286 45.20 -30.44 10.90
C THR A 286 44.37 -30.70 12.14
N ASP A 287 44.56 -29.91 13.22
CA ASP A 287 43.86 -30.06 14.49
C ASP A 287 42.63 -29.11 14.52
N ILE A 288 41.63 -29.52 13.79
CA ILE A 288 40.40 -28.76 13.59
C ILE A 288 39.15 -29.55 14.02
N GLU A 289 38.08 -28.85 14.30
CA GLU A 289 36.76 -29.46 14.52
C GLU A 289 35.74 -28.85 13.59
N TYR A 290 34.86 -29.68 13.05
CA TYR A 290 33.68 -29.24 12.36
C TYR A 290 32.67 -28.65 13.35
N VAL A 291 32.11 -27.47 13.04
CA VAL A 291 31.14 -26.76 13.88
C VAL A 291 29.73 -26.90 13.32
N GLU A 292 29.53 -26.45 12.11
CA GLU A 292 28.22 -26.46 11.46
C GLU A 292 28.33 -26.32 9.93
N THR A 293 27.30 -26.73 9.24
CA THR A 293 27.08 -26.38 7.82
C THR A 293 26.08 -25.23 7.73
N ILE A 294 26.42 -24.19 6.98
CA ILE A 294 25.46 -23.13 6.64
C ILE A 294 24.39 -23.76 5.75
N ALA A 295 23.14 -23.67 6.17
CA ALA A 295 22.08 -24.60 5.80
C ALA A 295 21.61 -24.60 4.34
N TRP A 296 22.10 -23.72 3.47
CA TRP A 296 21.75 -23.77 2.06
C TRP A 296 22.97 -23.84 1.15
N GLU A 297 22.72 -24.26 -0.10
CA GLU A 297 23.75 -24.22 -1.12
C GLU A 297 23.52 -23.02 -2.07
N ILE A 298 24.60 -22.60 -2.71
CA ILE A 298 24.61 -21.58 -3.73
C ILE A 298 24.95 -22.22 -5.07
N HIS A 299 24.25 -21.85 -6.11
CA HIS A 299 24.56 -22.22 -7.48
C HIS A 299 25.21 -21.01 -8.17
N ALA A 300 26.45 -21.16 -8.61
CA ALA A 300 27.21 -20.11 -9.29
C ALA A 300 27.51 -20.49 -10.72
N GLU A 301 27.31 -19.55 -11.66
CA GLU A 301 27.72 -19.70 -13.05
C GLU A 301 28.79 -18.68 -13.40
N TYR A 302 29.90 -19.15 -14.00
CA TYR A 302 30.99 -18.27 -14.41
C TYR A 302 31.86 -18.89 -15.53
N PHE A 303 32.54 -18.02 -16.26
CA PHE A 303 33.59 -18.45 -17.16
C PHE A 303 34.95 -18.52 -16.39
N ALA A 304 35.62 -19.65 -16.49
CA ALA A 304 36.97 -19.87 -15.89
C ALA A 304 38.06 -19.66 -16.94
N PRO A 305 38.69 -18.46 -17.03
CA PRO A 305 39.61 -18.13 -18.12
C PRO A 305 40.86 -19.05 -18.15
N HIS A 306 41.36 -19.44 -17.00
CA HIS A 306 42.56 -20.28 -16.87
C HIS A 306 42.37 -21.72 -17.37
N LYS A 307 41.10 -22.20 -17.48
CA LYS A 307 40.76 -23.52 -18.02
C LYS A 307 39.94 -23.44 -19.30
N ASP A 308 39.63 -22.24 -19.78
CA ASP A 308 38.88 -21.93 -20.99
C ASP A 308 37.53 -22.65 -21.09
N VAL A 309 36.82 -22.78 -19.93
CA VAL A 309 35.50 -23.45 -19.83
C VAL A 309 34.51 -22.63 -19.00
N ASN A 310 33.23 -22.81 -19.26
CA ASN A 310 32.18 -22.36 -18.35
C ASN A 310 32.09 -23.33 -17.17
N ARG A 311 31.80 -22.80 -16.02
CA ARG A 311 31.58 -23.56 -14.78
C ARG A 311 30.14 -23.36 -14.31
N TYR A 312 29.52 -24.46 -13.89
CA TYR A 312 28.35 -24.46 -13.02
C TYR A 312 28.80 -25.10 -11.70
N SER A 313 28.76 -24.31 -10.64
CA SER A 313 29.26 -24.70 -9.35
C SER A 313 28.15 -24.85 -8.33
N TYR A 314 28.09 -26.02 -7.67
CA TYR A 314 27.32 -26.21 -6.45
C TYR A 314 28.20 -25.88 -5.28
N GLU A 315 27.85 -24.92 -4.45
CA GLU A 315 28.72 -24.40 -3.37
C GLU A 315 28.01 -24.56 -2.02
N LYS A 316 28.70 -25.21 -1.07
CA LYS A 316 28.27 -25.29 0.34
C LYS A 316 29.33 -24.69 1.23
N CYS A 317 28.89 -24.05 2.29
CA CYS A 317 29.75 -23.45 3.28
C CYS A 317 29.73 -24.25 4.60
N LEU A 318 30.88 -24.63 5.06
CA LEU A 318 31.11 -25.34 6.33
C LEU A 318 31.94 -24.48 7.24
N VAL A 319 31.60 -24.49 8.51
CA VAL A 319 32.33 -23.76 9.55
C VAL A 319 33.18 -24.74 10.36
N TYR A 320 34.41 -24.43 10.49
CA TYR A 320 35.38 -25.18 11.28
C TYR A 320 36.04 -24.28 12.33
N ARG A 321 36.59 -24.86 13.37
CA ARG A 321 37.33 -24.17 14.42
C ARG A 321 38.65 -24.87 14.71
N LEU A 322 39.70 -24.08 14.92
CA LEU A 322 40.97 -24.58 15.41
C LEU A 322 40.83 -25.13 16.85
N LYS A 323 41.31 -26.31 17.11
CA LYS A 323 41.46 -26.85 18.49
C LYS A 323 42.75 -26.42 19.13
N SER A 324 43.80 -26.21 18.34
CA SER A 324 45.09 -25.74 18.81
C SER A 324 45.78 -24.82 17.81
N LYS A 325 46.81 -24.11 18.25
CA LYS A 325 47.66 -23.26 17.39
C LYS A 325 48.76 -24.04 16.64
N ALA A 326 48.84 -25.35 16.88
CA ALA A 326 49.83 -26.15 16.24
C ALA A 326 49.56 -26.28 14.74
N ASN A 327 50.47 -25.81 13.94
CA ASN A 327 50.45 -25.97 12.48
C ASN A 327 51.57 -26.98 12.12
N ASN A 328 51.17 -28.21 11.85
CA ASN A 328 52.07 -29.33 11.58
C ASN A 328 51.95 -29.83 10.14
N GLY A 329 51.11 -29.22 9.32
CA GLY A 329 50.87 -29.58 7.94
C GLY A 329 51.83 -28.87 6.97
N ILE A 330 51.92 -29.40 5.77
CA ILE A 330 52.65 -28.79 4.65
C ILE A 330 51.58 -28.03 3.84
N ILE A 331 51.83 -26.76 3.55
CA ILE A 331 50.97 -25.95 2.66
C ILE A 331 51.39 -26.29 1.23
N GLU A 332 50.44 -26.82 0.41
CA GLU A 332 50.81 -27.28 -0.93
C GLU A 332 51.12 -26.12 -1.90
N ASP A 333 50.50 -24.95 -1.72
CA ASP A 333 50.62 -23.80 -2.63
C ASP A 333 51.08 -22.51 -1.90
N GLU A 334 52.08 -22.61 -1.00
CA GLU A 334 52.55 -21.49 -0.16
C GLU A 334 52.95 -20.23 -0.94
N ASP A 335 53.40 -20.39 -2.18
CA ASP A 335 53.76 -19.28 -3.07
C ASP A 335 52.58 -18.54 -3.69
N ASN A 336 51.36 -19.10 -3.70
CA ASN A 336 50.18 -18.58 -4.41
C ASN A 336 49.31 -17.69 -3.55
N HIS A 337 49.31 -17.84 -2.23
CA HIS A 337 48.47 -17.04 -1.33
C HIS A 337 49.20 -16.73 0.00
N SER A 338 48.60 -15.88 0.82
CA SER A 338 48.98 -15.62 2.18
C SER A 338 47.79 -15.78 3.12
N LEU A 339 48.00 -16.40 4.27
CA LEU A 339 46.97 -16.62 5.28
C LEU A 339 46.89 -15.43 6.24
N HIS A 340 45.72 -14.89 6.42
CA HIS A 340 45.42 -13.78 7.30
C HIS A 340 44.42 -14.16 8.37
N ARG A 341 44.65 -13.73 9.60
CA ARG A 341 43.74 -13.89 10.75
C ARG A 341 42.99 -12.57 10.90
N ILE A 342 41.72 -12.55 10.56
CA ILE A 342 40.87 -11.37 10.47
C ILE A 342 39.78 -11.41 11.55
N ALA A 343 39.65 -10.37 12.35
CA ALA A 343 38.56 -10.27 13.33
C ALA A 343 37.19 -10.39 12.66
N ILE A 344 36.24 -11.10 13.28
CA ILE A 344 34.93 -11.44 12.71
C ILE A 344 34.17 -10.20 12.21
N ASP A 345 34.30 -9.08 12.91
CA ASP A 345 33.65 -7.80 12.52
C ASP A 345 34.33 -7.10 11.32
N LYS A 346 35.53 -7.54 10.92
CA LYS A 346 36.35 -7.01 9.82
C LYS A 346 36.39 -7.91 8.58
N VAL A 347 35.85 -9.11 8.65
CA VAL A 347 35.90 -10.08 7.55
C VAL A 347 35.23 -9.56 6.28
N GLU A 348 34.07 -8.92 6.39
CA GLU A 348 33.36 -8.36 5.25
C GLU A 348 34.16 -7.24 4.56
N GLU A 349 34.78 -6.37 5.36
CA GLU A 349 35.66 -5.31 4.85
C GLU A 349 36.84 -5.92 4.11
N PHE A 350 37.53 -6.91 4.74
CA PHE A 350 38.65 -7.59 4.13
C PHE A 350 38.32 -8.28 2.82
N LEU A 351 37.19 -9.01 2.74
CA LEU A 351 36.77 -9.69 1.51
C LEU A 351 36.32 -8.72 0.41
N SER A 352 35.85 -7.52 0.77
CA SER A 352 35.34 -6.52 -0.16
C SER A 352 36.39 -5.55 -0.71
N GLU A 353 37.57 -5.47 -0.10
CA GLU A 353 38.61 -4.53 -0.52
C GLU A 353 39.18 -4.81 -1.91
N VAL A 354 39.06 -6.05 -2.38
CA VAL A 354 39.54 -6.44 -3.70
C VAL A 354 38.35 -6.67 -4.62
N PRO A 355 38.24 -5.95 -5.75
CA PRO A 355 37.19 -6.19 -6.73
C PRO A 355 37.38 -7.54 -7.40
N GLY A 356 36.54 -8.49 -7.13
CA GLY A 356 36.56 -9.84 -7.68
C GLY A 356 35.33 -10.65 -7.27
N ASP A 357 35.27 -11.89 -7.73
CA ASP A 357 34.12 -12.80 -7.56
C ASP A 357 34.02 -13.39 -6.14
N CYS A 358 34.07 -12.55 -5.11
CA CYS A 358 33.89 -12.97 -3.72
C CYS A 358 32.44 -13.10 -3.26
N ASN A 359 31.46 -13.05 -4.19
CA ASN A 359 30.05 -12.96 -3.84
C ASN A 359 29.59 -14.13 -2.95
N SER A 360 29.96 -15.38 -3.24
CA SER A 360 29.57 -16.51 -2.41
C SER A 360 30.20 -16.46 -1.01
N ASN A 361 31.47 -16.07 -0.88
CA ASN A 361 32.14 -15.90 0.40
C ASN A 361 31.41 -14.88 1.29
N LEU A 362 31.03 -13.71 0.73
CA LEU A 362 30.32 -12.67 1.46
C LEU A 362 28.91 -13.14 1.83
N ILE A 363 28.19 -13.76 0.90
CA ILE A 363 26.82 -14.25 1.13
C ILE A 363 26.81 -15.26 2.29
N PHE A 364 27.69 -16.27 2.25
CA PHE A 364 27.76 -17.26 3.30
C PHE A 364 28.20 -16.67 4.64
N PHE A 365 29.14 -15.74 4.64
CA PHE A 365 29.60 -15.13 5.88
C PHE A 365 28.52 -14.24 6.52
N GLN A 366 27.75 -13.48 5.73
CA GLN A 366 26.61 -12.73 6.22
C GLN A 366 25.58 -13.65 6.87
N ARG A 367 25.31 -14.81 6.27
CA ARG A 367 24.38 -15.80 6.83
C ARG A 367 24.87 -16.43 8.12
N TYR A 368 26.16 -16.68 8.21
CA TYR A 368 26.79 -17.12 9.45
C TYR A 368 26.58 -16.10 10.59
N LYS A 369 26.70 -14.80 10.30
CA LYS A 369 26.50 -13.73 11.29
C LYS A 369 25.05 -13.54 11.68
N GLU A 370 24.14 -13.59 10.74
CA GLU A 370 22.72 -13.30 10.96
C GLU A 370 21.99 -14.39 11.76
N LYS A 371 22.54 -15.59 11.88
CA LYS A 371 21.93 -16.77 12.51
C LYS A 371 20.52 -17.12 11.97
N ASN A 372 20.03 -16.41 10.97
CA ASN A 372 18.80 -16.70 10.27
C ASN A 372 19.16 -17.40 8.96
N GLN A 373 18.74 -18.65 8.84
CA GLN A 373 19.04 -19.49 7.69
C GLN A 373 17.84 -19.64 6.73
N SER A 374 16.82 -18.76 6.81
CA SER A 374 15.76 -18.73 5.82
C SER A 374 16.18 -17.98 4.56
N TYR A 375 15.82 -18.50 3.39
CA TYR A 375 16.10 -17.90 2.08
C TYR A 375 14.81 -17.59 1.33
N THR A 376 14.46 -16.31 1.19
CA THR A 376 13.18 -15.84 0.66
C THR A 376 13.23 -15.31 -0.78
N TRP A 377 14.41 -15.29 -1.39
CA TRP A 377 14.67 -14.68 -2.69
C TRP A 377 14.49 -15.65 -3.87
N THR A 378 14.92 -15.21 -5.05
CA THR A 378 14.90 -16.01 -6.30
C THR A 378 16.10 -16.94 -6.39
N GLY A 379 15.91 -18.13 -6.98
CA GLY A 379 16.95 -19.12 -7.13
C GLY A 379 16.51 -20.33 -7.93
N LYS A 380 17.29 -21.40 -7.89
CA LYS A 380 17.00 -22.68 -8.55
C LYS A 380 16.39 -23.65 -7.56
N LEU A 381 15.40 -24.41 -8.00
CA LEU A 381 14.83 -25.48 -7.20
C LEU A 381 15.84 -26.61 -7.00
N ILE A 382 15.88 -27.11 -5.76
CA ILE A 382 16.64 -28.29 -5.31
C ILE A 382 15.70 -29.14 -4.44
N ASN A 383 15.98 -30.42 -4.26
CA ASN A 383 15.18 -31.33 -3.45
C ASN A 383 13.67 -31.30 -3.78
N SER A 384 13.32 -30.96 -5.02
CA SER A 384 11.96 -30.77 -5.54
C SER A 384 11.63 -31.80 -6.64
N GLY A 385 12.38 -32.90 -6.72
CA GLY A 385 12.15 -34.00 -7.64
C GLY A 385 12.24 -33.58 -9.11
N GLN A 386 11.20 -33.84 -9.90
CA GLN A 386 11.19 -33.48 -11.31
C GLN A 386 11.29 -31.98 -11.63
N PHE A 387 11.22 -31.12 -10.63
CA PHE A 387 11.31 -29.66 -10.76
C PHE A 387 12.68 -29.10 -10.41
N ASP A 388 13.65 -29.95 -10.01
CA ASP A 388 14.99 -29.54 -9.70
C ASP A 388 15.68 -28.83 -10.87
N GLY A 389 16.44 -27.79 -10.58
CA GLY A 389 17.13 -26.96 -11.56
C GLY A 389 16.27 -25.87 -12.22
N LEU A 390 14.94 -25.91 -12.08
CA LEU A 390 14.08 -24.83 -12.57
C LEU A 390 14.29 -23.54 -11.76
N ASP A 391 14.15 -22.42 -12.44
CA ASP A 391 13.99 -21.13 -11.76
C ASP A 391 12.70 -21.14 -10.94
N ASN A 392 12.76 -20.67 -9.70
CA ASN A 392 11.63 -20.75 -8.79
C ASN A 392 10.42 -19.90 -9.25
N ILE A 393 10.63 -18.85 -10.05
CA ILE A 393 9.54 -18.06 -10.62
C ILE A 393 8.79 -18.90 -11.67
N GLU A 394 9.53 -19.58 -12.56
CA GLU A 394 8.97 -20.46 -13.56
C GLU A 394 8.31 -21.71 -12.91
N ALA A 395 8.93 -22.25 -11.88
CA ALA A 395 8.47 -23.41 -11.15
C ALA A 395 7.07 -23.21 -10.53
N LYS A 396 6.72 -22.00 -10.10
CA LYS A 396 5.37 -21.70 -9.57
C LYS A 396 4.25 -22.13 -10.52
N ALA A 397 4.38 -21.74 -11.77
CA ALA A 397 3.37 -22.10 -12.78
C ALA A 397 3.37 -23.60 -13.09
N LYS A 398 4.55 -24.21 -13.24
CA LYS A 398 4.69 -25.63 -13.56
C LYS A 398 4.17 -26.53 -12.44
N ILE A 399 4.52 -26.25 -11.19
CA ILE A 399 4.05 -27.00 -10.03
C ILE A 399 2.54 -26.87 -9.88
N THR A 400 1.99 -25.66 -10.06
CA THR A 400 0.54 -25.46 -10.02
C THR A 400 -0.17 -26.26 -11.10
N THR A 401 0.29 -26.22 -12.35
CA THR A 401 -0.29 -27.02 -13.44
C THR A 401 -0.18 -28.53 -13.17
N TYR A 402 0.91 -28.96 -12.56
CA TYR A 402 1.08 -30.36 -12.20
C TYR A 402 0.10 -30.79 -11.09
N LEU A 403 -0.11 -29.94 -10.07
CA LEU A 403 -1.14 -30.18 -9.04
C LEU A 403 -2.55 -30.26 -9.63
N GLU A 404 -2.87 -29.39 -10.60
CA GLU A 404 -4.14 -29.43 -11.33
C GLU A 404 -4.33 -30.78 -12.08
N SER A 405 -3.29 -31.28 -12.75
CA SER A 405 -3.33 -32.54 -13.47
C SER A 405 -3.58 -33.77 -12.58
N LEU A 406 -3.17 -33.65 -11.29
CA LEU A 406 -3.37 -34.71 -10.30
C LEU A 406 -4.66 -34.52 -9.47
N ALA A 407 -5.46 -33.49 -9.72
CA ALA A 407 -6.60 -33.07 -8.90
C ALA A 407 -6.26 -32.87 -7.40
N LYS A 408 -5.04 -32.44 -7.10
CA LYS A 408 -4.50 -32.17 -5.75
C LYS A 408 -4.37 -30.71 -5.42
N GLY A 409 -4.77 -29.82 -6.32
CA GLY A 409 -4.77 -28.38 -6.15
C GLY A 409 -5.23 -27.68 -7.43
N ASN A 410 -5.44 -26.39 -7.32
CA ASN A 410 -5.86 -25.56 -8.45
C ASN A 410 -5.31 -24.13 -8.31
N ARG A 411 -5.16 -23.45 -9.44
CA ARG A 411 -4.84 -22.02 -9.46
C ARG A 411 -5.95 -21.24 -8.81
N LYS A 412 -5.59 -20.25 -7.98
CA LYS A 412 -6.56 -19.41 -7.27
C LYS A 412 -6.07 -18.00 -7.11
N THR A 413 -6.97 -17.06 -7.32
CA THR A 413 -6.79 -15.67 -6.95
C THR A 413 -7.53 -15.40 -5.65
N THR A 414 -6.86 -14.75 -4.71
CA THR A 414 -7.44 -14.32 -3.44
C THR A 414 -7.22 -12.81 -3.25
N TYR A 415 -8.01 -12.22 -2.35
CA TYR A 415 -7.93 -10.80 -2.04
C TYR A 415 -7.79 -10.61 -0.54
N ARG A 416 -7.06 -9.56 -0.14
CA ARG A 416 -7.01 -9.13 1.25
C ARG A 416 -8.29 -8.41 1.67
N LEU A 417 -8.91 -7.68 0.72
CA LEU A 417 -10.20 -7.04 0.91
C LEU A 417 -11.23 -8.08 1.32
N ARG A 418 -12.00 -7.76 2.34
CA ARG A 418 -13.11 -8.60 2.85
C ARG A 418 -14.43 -7.94 2.55
N ASP A 419 -15.50 -8.74 2.59
CA ASP A 419 -16.85 -8.21 2.45
C ASP A 419 -17.12 -7.11 3.48
N TRP A 420 -17.80 -6.10 3.01
CA TRP A 420 -18.04 -4.87 3.77
C TRP A 420 -19.13 -5.09 4.83
N SER A 421 -18.75 -5.02 6.12
CA SER A 421 -19.70 -5.04 7.23
C SER A 421 -20.42 -3.70 7.35
N VAL A 422 -21.73 -3.71 7.16
CA VAL A 422 -22.54 -2.49 7.13
C VAL A 422 -23.45 -2.28 8.33
N SER A 423 -23.55 -3.23 9.26
CA SER A 423 -24.37 -3.10 10.47
C SER A 423 -23.76 -2.16 11.49
N ARG A 424 -24.55 -1.20 12.01
CA ARG A 424 -24.13 -0.32 13.10
C ARG A 424 -25.25 -0.22 14.15
N GLN A 425 -24.88 -0.37 15.39
CA GLN A 425 -25.78 -0.29 16.54
C GLN A 425 -25.84 1.17 17.04
N ARG A 426 -26.39 2.06 16.19
CA ARG A 426 -26.44 3.51 16.44
C ARG A 426 -27.78 4.10 16.02
N TYR A 427 -28.20 5.17 16.69
CA TYR A 427 -29.29 6.03 16.21
C TYR A 427 -28.75 7.07 15.23
N ARG A 428 -28.34 6.61 14.07
CA ARG A 428 -27.73 7.45 13.04
C ARG A 428 -27.74 6.74 11.68
N TRP A 429 -27.94 7.48 10.61
CA TRP A 429 -28.00 7.01 9.23
C TRP A 429 -29.27 6.19 8.94
N SER A 430 -29.34 5.56 7.78
CA SER A 430 -30.52 4.82 7.37
C SER A 430 -30.67 3.50 8.11
N PRO A 431 -31.83 3.15 8.65
CA PRO A 431 -32.12 1.79 9.10
C PRO A 431 -31.94 0.78 7.96
N ILE A 432 -31.56 -0.43 8.27
CA ILE A 432 -31.48 -1.53 7.31
C ILE A 432 -32.93 -1.97 7.01
N PRO A 433 -33.40 -1.93 5.73
CA PRO A 433 -34.79 -2.15 5.39
C PRO A 433 -35.12 -3.65 5.30
N VAL A 434 -35.03 -4.35 6.42
CA VAL A 434 -35.26 -5.79 6.52
C VAL A 434 -36.19 -6.12 7.67
N TYR A 435 -37.05 -7.13 7.46
CA TYR A 435 -37.81 -7.79 8.52
C TYR A 435 -37.56 -9.29 8.53
N TYR A 436 -37.97 -9.97 9.60
CA TYR A 436 -37.67 -11.38 9.83
C TYR A 436 -38.92 -12.22 9.97
N THR A 437 -38.93 -13.38 9.34
CA THR A 437 -39.72 -14.53 9.73
C THR A 437 -38.85 -15.55 10.45
N PHE A 438 -39.40 -16.52 11.13
CA PHE A 438 -38.64 -17.66 11.65
C PHE A 438 -39.26 -18.96 11.13
N ALA A 439 -38.38 -19.93 10.88
CA ALA A 439 -38.80 -21.28 10.65
C ALA A 439 -39.09 -21.92 12.02
N ASP A 440 -40.34 -21.84 12.46
CA ASP A 440 -40.72 -22.49 13.66
C ASP A 440 -41.73 -23.59 13.46
N ASN A 441 -41.46 -24.66 14.13
CA ASN A 441 -42.28 -25.79 14.47
C ASN A 441 -43.29 -26.28 13.40
N GLU A 442 -43.62 -27.50 13.49
CA GLU A 442 -44.60 -28.21 12.63
C GLU A 442 -45.91 -27.43 12.39
N ASP A 443 -46.21 -26.38 13.20
CA ASP A 443 -47.43 -25.61 13.15
C ASP A 443 -47.35 -24.19 12.52
N ASN A 444 -46.20 -23.79 12.03
CA ASN A 444 -45.99 -22.47 11.32
C ASN A 444 -46.50 -21.21 12.05
N THR A 445 -46.52 -21.21 13.38
CA THR A 445 -46.99 -20.08 14.19
C THR A 445 -45.84 -19.10 14.40
N TYR A 446 -45.78 -18.07 13.57
CA TYR A 446 -44.88 -16.95 13.76
C TYR A 446 -45.49 -15.95 14.75
N ASP A 447 -44.74 -15.60 15.81
CA ASP A 447 -45.11 -14.55 16.75
C ASP A 447 -43.97 -13.55 16.93
N ALA A 448 -44.14 -12.32 16.43
CA ALA A 448 -43.17 -11.24 16.53
C ALA A 448 -42.91 -10.79 17.98
N HIS A 449 -43.85 -11.01 18.90
CA HIS A 449 -43.70 -10.64 20.31
C HIS A 449 -43.01 -11.72 21.14
N ASN A 450 -42.95 -12.95 20.62
CA ASN A 450 -42.22 -14.06 21.19
C ASN A 450 -41.30 -14.72 20.16
N PRO A 451 -40.23 -14.02 19.76
CA PRO A 451 -39.35 -14.49 18.67
C PRO A 451 -38.56 -15.74 19.06
N HIS A 452 -38.26 -16.57 18.07
CA HIS A 452 -37.39 -17.74 18.27
C HIS A 452 -36.08 -17.34 18.95
N PRO A 453 -35.67 -17.97 20.07
CA PRO A 453 -34.47 -17.60 20.79
C PRO A 453 -33.20 -17.78 20.00
N ASP A 454 -33.16 -18.75 19.07
CA ASP A 454 -32.04 -19.00 18.18
C ASP A 454 -32.17 -18.09 16.93
N LYS A 455 -31.37 -17.03 16.91
CA LYS A 455 -31.33 -16.07 15.79
C LYS A 455 -30.84 -16.68 14.47
N SER A 456 -30.21 -17.85 14.47
CA SER A 456 -29.82 -18.54 13.23
C SER A 456 -31.01 -19.02 12.41
N LYS A 457 -32.16 -19.18 13.06
CA LYS A 457 -33.43 -19.55 12.42
C LYS A 457 -34.22 -18.37 11.89
N TRP A 458 -33.73 -17.16 12.05
CA TRP A 458 -34.39 -15.95 11.53
C TRP A 458 -34.11 -15.81 10.03
N ILE A 459 -35.19 -15.77 9.23
CA ILE A 459 -35.11 -15.65 7.78
C ILE A 459 -35.34 -14.17 7.41
N PRO A 460 -34.32 -13.48 6.84
CA PRO A 460 -34.44 -12.08 6.48
C PRO A 460 -35.23 -11.87 5.17
N HIS A 461 -36.06 -10.85 5.15
CA HIS A 461 -36.81 -10.39 3.99
C HIS A 461 -36.62 -8.89 3.81
N ALA A 462 -36.49 -8.43 2.56
CA ALA A 462 -36.49 -7.00 2.27
C ALA A 462 -37.87 -6.39 2.50
N ILE A 463 -37.93 -5.18 3.06
CA ILE A 463 -39.16 -4.40 3.11
C ILE A 463 -39.55 -4.03 1.67
N PRO A 464 -40.84 -4.19 1.26
CA PRO A 464 -41.28 -3.86 -0.10
C PRO A 464 -40.91 -2.43 -0.50
N ASP A 465 -40.59 -2.22 -1.79
CA ASP A 465 -40.15 -0.91 -2.30
C ASP A 465 -41.19 0.19 -2.11
N ASP A 466 -42.48 -0.13 -2.18
CA ASP A 466 -43.56 0.80 -1.97
C ASP A 466 -43.86 1.16 -0.50
N GLU A 467 -43.07 0.53 0.43
CA GLU A 467 -43.07 0.84 1.87
C GLU A 467 -41.78 1.53 2.33
N LEU A 468 -40.92 1.86 1.38
CA LEU A 468 -39.69 2.63 1.64
C LEU A 468 -39.95 4.14 1.57
N PRO A 469 -39.21 4.99 2.27
CA PRO A 469 -38.07 4.67 3.14
C PRO A 469 -38.45 4.24 4.56
N VAL A 470 -37.64 3.42 5.19
CA VAL A 470 -37.70 3.17 6.64
C VAL A 470 -37.07 4.37 7.36
N LEU A 471 -37.91 5.10 8.10
CA LEU A 471 -37.46 6.30 8.83
C LEU A 471 -37.07 5.97 10.25
N LEU A 472 -36.08 6.69 10.79
CA LEU A 472 -35.76 6.66 12.21
C LEU A 472 -36.92 7.26 13.04
N PRO A 473 -37.29 6.65 14.20
CA PRO A 473 -38.27 7.23 15.07
C PRO A 473 -37.76 8.54 15.70
N LEU A 474 -38.65 9.55 15.84
CA LEU A 474 -38.29 10.86 16.40
C LEU A 474 -38.42 10.92 17.94
N ASP A 475 -39.03 9.91 18.53
CA ASP A 475 -39.43 9.82 19.92
C ASP A 475 -38.57 8.81 20.72
N LEU A 476 -37.29 8.64 20.34
CA LEU A 476 -36.40 7.73 21.04
C LEU A 476 -36.09 8.24 22.47
N PRO A 477 -36.56 7.56 23.52
CA PRO A 477 -36.29 7.97 24.88
C PRO A 477 -34.84 7.66 25.26
N ASN A 478 -34.15 8.63 25.86
CA ASN A 478 -32.82 8.50 26.45
C ASN A 478 -31.84 7.52 25.79
N TYR A 479 -31.15 8.01 24.80
CA TYR A 479 -30.13 7.24 24.11
C TYR A 479 -28.82 7.19 24.91
N LYS A 480 -28.49 6.01 25.45
CA LYS A 480 -27.13 5.71 25.95
C LYS A 480 -26.59 4.48 25.23
N PRO A 481 -25.32 4.50 24.78
CA PRO A 481 -24.71 3.30 24.21
C PRO A 481 -24.76 2.14 25.21
N ALA A 482 -25.35 1.01 24.80
CA ALA A 482 -25.53 -0.17 25.64
C ALA A 482 -24.98 -1.45 25.00
N GLY A 483 -24.23 -1.31 23.90
CA GLY A 483 -23.66 -2.46 23.17
C GLY A 483 -24.68 -3.22 22.31
N LYS A 484 -25.87 -2.67 22.12
CA LYS A 484 -26.93 -3.09 21.21
C LYS A 484 -27.51 -1.86 20.51
N SER A 485 -28.30 -2.07 19.47
CA SER A 485 -28.99 -0.96 18.82
C SER A 485 -30.03 -0.32 19.76
N PRO A 486 -30.05 1.02 19.87
CA PRO A 486 -31.08 1.70 20.65
C PRO A 486 -32.50 1.50 20.07
N LEU A 487 -32.59 1.14 18.80
CA LEU A 487 -33.85 0.85 18.12
C LEU A 487 -34.49 -0.48 18.57
N GLU A 488 -33.68 -1.39 19.15
CA GLU A 488 -34.21 -2.63 19.73
C GLU A 488 -35.11 -2.38 20.95
N ASP A 489 -34.84 -1.30 21.69
CA ASP A 489 -35.63 -0.93 22.88
C ASP A 489 -36.80 -0.01 22.55
N HIS A 490 -36.92 0.46 21.30
CA HIS A 490 -38.03 1.31 20.89
C HIS A 490 -39.32 0.48 20.81
N PRO A 491 -40.41 0.90 21.44
CA PRO A 491 -41.62 0.07 21.61
C PRO A 491 -42.31 -0.31 20.30
N THR A 492 -42.25 0.54 19.30
CA THR A 492 -42.93 0.32 18.00
C THR A 492 -41.94 0.05 16.86
N PHE A 493 -40.74 0.67 16.80
CA PHE A 493 -39.81 0.57 15.67
C PHE A 493 -39.37 -0.87 15.39
N LYS A 494 -39.16 -1.67 16.42
CA LYS A 494 -38.72 -3.08 16.28
C LYS A 494 -39.75 -3.98 15.59
N TYR A 495 -40.98 -3.48 15.42
CA TYR A 495 -42.06 -4.21 14.74
C TYR A 495 -42.31 -3.63 13.36
N TYR A 496 -42.52 -4.51 12.38
CA TYR A 496 -42.97 -4.18 11.05
C TYR A 496 -44.37 -4.72 10.85
N HIS A 497 -45.33 -3.83 10.64
CA HIS A 497 -46.71 -4.17 10.35
C HIS A 497 -46.90 -4.20 8.83
N ALA A 498 -46.96 -5.40 8.26
CA ALA A 498 -47.03 -5.61 6.84
C ALA A 498 -48.45 -5.47 6.32
N LYS A 499 -48.60 -5.23 5.01
CA LYS A 499 -49.89 -5.13 4.33
C LYS A 499 -50.74 -6.40 4.39
N ASP A 500 -50.13 -7.54 4.68
CA ASP A 500 -50.84 -8.81 4.90
C ASP A 500 -51.56 -8.89 6.25
N GLY A 501 -51.47 -7.82 7.07
CA GLY A 501 -52.05 -7.72 8.39
C GLY A 501 -51.27 -8.38 9.49
N LYS A 502 -50.10 -8.94 9.19
CA LYS A 502 -49.20 -9.58 10.17
C LYS A 502 -48.16 -8.60 10.67
N THR A 503 -47.69 -8.87 11.87
CA THR A 503 -46.62 -8.12 12.50
C THR A 503 -45.35 -8.95 12.50
N TYR A 504 -44.24 -8.41 12.03
CA TYR A 504 -42.94 -9.05 11.95
C TYR A 504 -41.90 -8.29 12.76
N LEU A 505 -40.80 -8.96 13.13
CA LEU A 505 -39.64 -8.28 13.70
C LEU A 505 -38.88 -7.53 12.60
N ARG A 506 -38.53 -6.28 12.88
CA ARG A 506 -37.69 -5.46 12.02
C ARG A 506 -36.22 -5.58 12.39
N GLU A 507 -35.33 -5.44 11.43
CA GLU A 507 -33.91 -5.18 11.68
C GLU A 507 -33.75 -3.83 12.38
N CYS A 508 -32.99 -3.83 13.48
CA CYS A 508 -32.78 -2.65 14.30
C CYS A 508 -31.40 -2.00 14.11
N ASP A 509 -30.50 -2.61 13.35
CA ASP A 509 -29.24 -1.99 13.00
C ASP A 509 -29.44 -0.93 11.91
N THR A 510 -28.56 0.06 11.91
CA THR A 510 -28.48 1.07 10.87
C THR A 510 -27.29 0.80 9.94
N LEU A 511 -27.33 1.36 8.75
CA LEU A 511 -26.24 1.23 7.79
C LEU A 511 -25.00 2.02 8.22
N ASP A 512 -23.85 1.54 7.79
CA ASP A 512 -22.57 2.24 7.88
C ASP A 512 -22.63 3.63 7.26
N THR A 513 -21.89 4.56 7.84
CA THR A 513 -21.72 5.93 7.32
C THR A 513 -21.34 5.96 5.84
N PHE A 514 -20.38 5.11 5.46
CA PHE A 514 -19.90 5.07 4.09
C PHE A 514 -20.94 4.54 3.11
N MET A 515 -21.91 3.76 3.53
CA MET A 515 -23.03 3.37 2.66
C MET A 515 -23.76 4.61 2.18
N CYS A 516 -24.19 5.48 3.11
CA CYS A 516 -24.92 6.69 2.76
C CYS A 516 -24.06 7.69 1.97
N SER A 517 -22.77 7.79 2.26
CA SER A 517 -21.87 8.72 1.57
C SER A 517 -21.37 8.21 0.21
N SER A 518 -21.51 6.92 -0.09
CA SER A 518 -20.95 6.32 -1.32
C SER A 518 -21.62 6.77 -2.61
N PHE A 519 -22.83 7.34 -2.54
CA PHE A 519 -23.59 7.76 -3.70
C PHE A 519 -24.28 9.13 -3.55
N TYR A 520 -23.89 9.94 -2.55
CA TYR A 520 -24.50 11.24 -2.29
C TYR A 520 -24.42 12.19 -3.49
N TYR A 521 -23.35 12.12 -4.27
CA TYR A 521 -23.13 12.94 -5.47
C TYR A 521 -24.18 12.67 -6.56
N LEU A 522 -24.71 11.46 -6.65
CA LEU A 522 -25.82 11.14 -7.55
C LEU A 522 -27.07 11.89 -7.11
N ARG A 523 -27.35 11.92 -5.81
CA ARG A 523 -28.51 12.62 -5.25
C ARG A 523 -28.41 14.13 -5.43
N PHE A 524 -27.19 14.70 -5.47
CA PHE A 524 -26.98 16.11 -5.75
C PHE A 524 -27.44 16.51 -7.15
N LEU A 525 -27.38 15.60 -8.12
CA LEU A 525 -27.89 15.84 -9.47
C LEU A 525 -29.43 15.83 -9.56
N ASP A 526 -30.07 15.15 -8.61
CA ASP A 526 -31.55 15.00 -8.64
C ASP A 526 -32.17 15.07 -7.22
N PRO A 527 -31.98 16.18 -6.49
CA PRO A 527 -32.30 16.25 -5.05
C PRO A 527 -33.78 16.23 -4.72
N LYS A 528 -34.65 16.56 -5.68
CA LYS A 528 -36.10 16.63 -5.51
C LYS A 528 -36.82 15.39 -6.03
N ASN A 529 -36.14 14.43 -6.60
CA ASN A 529 -36.73 13.21 -7.12
C ASN A 529 -37.22 12.32 -5.98
N THR A 530 -38.49 12.06 -5.89
CA THR A 530 -39.10 11.21 -4.86
C THR A 530 -39.33 9.77 -5.32
N GLN A 531 -39.12 9.48 -6.60
CA GLN A 531 -39.44 8.18 -7.19
C GLN A 531 -38.21 7.29 -7.33
N GLN A 532 -37.04 7.87 -7.54
CA GLN A 532 -35.78 7.12 -7.76
C GLN A 532 -34.58 7.93 -7.29
N LEU A 533 -33.43 7.26 -7.14
CA LEU A 533 -32.18 7.87 -6.69
C LEU A 533 -31.75 9.01 -7.61
N ILE A 534 -31.82 8.79 -8.91
CA ILE A 534 -31.47 9.73 -9.97
C ILE A 534 -32.25 9.37 -11.25
N SER A 535 -32.78 10.36 -11.96
CA SER A 535 -33.39 10.13 -13.27
C SER A 535 -32.34 9.80 -14.34
N PRO A 536 -32.71 9.02 -15.37
CA PRO A 536 -31.79 8.74 -16.50
C PRO A 536 -31.34 10.03 -17.19
N GLU A 537 -32.15 11.07 -17.21
CA GLU A 537 -31.79 12.37 -17.77
C GLU A 537 -30.69 13.04 -16.99
N ASN A 538 -30.74 13.02 -15.66
CA ASN A 538 -29.71 13.60 -14.81
C ASN A 538 -28.46 12.72 -14.71
N ALA A 539 -28.60 11.40 -14.83
CA ALA A 539 -27.47 10.47 -14.81
C ALA A 539 -26.47 10.71 -15.96
N LYS A 540 -26.86 11.32 -17.07
CA LYS A 540 -25.96 11.68 -18.18
C LYS A 540 -24.86 12.69 -17.81
N TYR A 541 -25.05 13.45 -16.73
CA TYR A 541 -24.02 14.36 -16.21
C TYR A 541 -22.91 13.66 -15.44
N MET A 542 -23.01 12.37 -15.20
CA MET A 542 -21.89 11.57 -14.65
C MET A 542 -20.84 11.30 -15.75
N PRO A 543 -19.57 11.11 -15.40
CA PRO A 543 -18.99 11.16 -14.04
C PRO A 543 -18.85 12.60 -13.51
N VAL A 544 -18.60 12.75 -12.22
CA VAL A 544 -18.19 14.03 -11.63
C VAL A 544 -16.86 14.47 -12.23
N ASP A 545 -16.79 15.67 -12.79
CA ASP A 545 -15.60 16.16 -13.53
C ASP A 545 -14.35 16.25 -12.66
N LEU A 546 -14.49 16.81 -11.47
CA LEU A 546 -13.39 16.99 -10.51
C LEU A 546 -13.86 16.67 -9.10
N TYR A 547 -13.27 15.68 -8.49
CA TYR A 547 -13.54 15.27 -7.11
C TYR A 547 -12.38 15.57 -6.20
N VAL A 548 -12.59 16.45 -5.19
CA VAL A 548 -11.55 16.92 -4.29
C VAL A 548 -11.80 16.40 -2.88
N GLY A 549 -10.81 15.77 -2.27
CA GLY A 549 -10.94 15.23 -0.91
C GLY A 549 -9.60 14.87 -0.27
N GLY A 550 -9.63 14.56 1.03
CA GLY A 550 -8.45 14.17 1.79
C GLY A 550 -7.94 12.77 1.42
N LYS A 551 -6.62 12.58 1.58
CA LYS A 551 -5.96 11.28 1.32
C LYS A 551 -6.46 10.16 2.24
N GLU A 552 -6.94 10.49 3.43
CA GLU A 552 -7.47 9.55 4.41
C GLU A 552 -8.67 8.75 3.91
N HIS A 553 -9.36 9.23 2.89
CA HIS A 553 -10.51 8.56 2.28
C HIS A 553 -10.15 7.60 1.15
N THR A 554 -8.86 7.45 0.82
CA THR A 554 -8.38 6.64 -0.31
C THR A 554 -8.87 5.20 -0.26
N VAL A 555 -8.81 4.55 0.90
CA VAL A 555 -9.20 3.15 1.10
C VAL A 555 -10.56 2.98 1.80
N GLY A 556 -11.22 4.09 2.17
CA GLY A 556 -12.57 4.11 2.72
C GLY A 556 -13.59 4.58 1.69
N HIS A 557 -14.08 5.81 1.87
CA HIS A 557 -15.12 6.41 1.03
C HIS A 557 -14.90 6.23 -0.49
N LEU A 558 -13.68 6.41 -0.98
CA LEU A 558 -13.41 6.34 -2.42
C LEU A 558 -13.56 4.91 -2.98
N ILE A 559 -13.14 3.88 -2.26
CA ILE A 559 -13.35 2.49 -2.69
C ILE A 559 -14.84 2.17 -2.66
N TYR A 560 -15.53 2.54 -1.60
CA TYR A 560 -16.97 2.27 -1.47
C TYR A 560 -17.79 3.02 -2.51
N SER A 561 -17.45 4.27 -2.83
CA SER A 561 -18.10 5.03 -3.90
C SER A 561 -17.92 4.37 -5.27
N ARG A 562 -16.72 3.92 -5.60
CA ARG A 562 -16.45 3.19 -6.84
C ARG A 562 -17.24 1.88 -6.89
N PHE A 563 -17.26 1.13 -5.81
CA PHE A 563 -18.01 -0.11 -5.71
C PHE A 563 -19.52 0.10 -5.90
N ILE A 564 -20.13 1.04 -5.16
CA ILE A 564 -21.58 1.30 -5.26
C ILE A 564 -21.92 1.80 -6.65
N TYR A 565 -21.10 2.66 -7.26
CA TYR A 565 -21.36 3.15 -8.62
C TYR A 565 -21.37 2.00 -9.65
N LYS A 566 -20.38 1.09 -9.58
CA LYS A 566 -20.32 -0.10 -10.45
C LYS A 566 -21.52 -1.02 -10.21
N PHE A 567 -21.88 -1.24 -8.96
CA PHE A 567 -23.08 -2.02 -8.60
C PHE A 567 -24.36 -1.42 -9.18
N LEU A 568 -24.53 -0.10 -9.08
CA LEU A 568 -25.71 0.60 -9.64
C LEU A 568 -25.74 0.53 -11.17
N GLN A 569 -24.60 0.48 -11.84
CA GLN A 569 -24.50 0.23 -13.28
C GLN A 569 -24.89 -1.20 -13.64
N ASP A 570 -24.34 -2.20 -12.95
CA ASP A 570 -24.62 -3.62 -13.19
C ASP A 570 -26.10 -3.97 -12.93
N THR A 571 -26.77 -3.23 -12.04
CA THR A 571 -28.20 -3.38 -11.74
C THR A 571 -29.10 -2.43 -12.53
N TRP A 572 -28.56 -1.71 -13.54
CA TRP A 572 -29.26 -0.83 -14.46
C TRP A 572 -29.90 0.42 -13.84
N TYR A 573 -29.57 0.76 -12.59
CA TYR A 573 -30.01 2.01 -11.98
C TYR A 573 -29.35 3.24 -12.58
N ILE A 574 -28.14 3.09 -13.10
CA ILE A 574 -27.38 4.14 -13.78
C ILE A 574 -26.92 3.61 -15.13
N GLN A 575 -27.28 4.34 -16.21
CA GLN A 575 -26.83 4.03 -17.57
C GLN A 575 -25.92 5.16 -18.03
N ASN A 576 -24.62 4.97 -17.85
CA ASN A 576 -23.58 5.92 -18.26
C ASN A 576 -22.39 5.17 -18.85
N ALA A 577 -21.66 5.81 -19.76
CA ALA A 577 -20.50 5.20 -20.45
C ALA A 577 -19.27 5.08 -19.54
N SER A 578 -19.13 5.98 -18.55
CA SER A 578 -17.99 5.92 -17.62
C SER A 578 -18.16 4.79 -16.61
N LYS A 579 -17.11 4.01 -16.41
CA LYS A 579 -17.04 2.95 -15.39
C LYS A 579 -16.67 3.47 -14.00
N GLU A 580 -16.34 4.75 -13.91
CA GLU A 580 -15.91 5.38 -12.66
C GLU A 580 -16.81 6.58 -12.31
N PRO A 581 -17.08 6.81 -11.01
CA PRO A 581 -17.94 7.93 -10.60
C PRO A 581 -17.27 9.30 -10.75
N PHE A 582 -15.94 9.33 -10.82
CA PHE A 582 -15.14 10.55 -10.86
C PHE A 582 -14.18 10.52 -12.05
N ALA A 583 -14.23 11.55 -12.89
CA ALA A 583 -13.33 11.69 -14.04
C ALA A 583 -11.90 12.04 -13.57
N LYS A 584 -11.79 12.94 -12.61
CA LYS A 584 -10.53 13.37 -12.03
C LYS A 584 -10.61 13.46 -10.51
N LEU A 585 -9.61 12.90 -9.83
CA LEU A 585 -9.46 12.95 -8.37
C LEU A 585 -8.26 13.83 -8.00
N VAL A 586 -8.50 14.76 -7.07
CA VAL A 586 -7.45 15.59 -6.49
C VAL A 586 -7.46 15.45 -4.98
N HIS A 587 -6.31 15.11 -4.42
CA HIS A 587 -6.15 15.11 -2.97
C HIS A 587 -5.73 16.47 -2.47
N GLN A 588 -6.30 16.85 -1.34
CA GLN A 588 -5.86 18.00 -0.57
C GLN A 588 -5.06 17.57 0.65
N GLY A 589 -4.03 18.33 0.98
CA GLY A 589 -3.27 18.17 2.20
C GLY A 589 -4.06 18.63 3.43
N MET A 590 -3.74 18.07 4.57
CA MET A 590 -4.38 18.42 5.84
C MET A 590 -3.84 19.76 6.36
N VAL A 591 -4.73 20.64 6.84
CA VAL A 591 -4.34 21.80 7.65
C VAL A 591 -4.17 21.35 9.09
N GLN A 592 -2.95 21.38 9.57
CA GLN A 592 -2.55 20.96 10.90
C GLN A 592 -2.55 22.14 11.87
N GLY A 593 -2.60 21.88 13.16
CA GLY A 593 -2.41 22.91 14.17
C GLY A 593 -1.02 23.56 14.10
N PRO A 594 -0.79 24.66 14.84
CA PRO A 594 0.52 25.29 14.93
C PRO A 594 1.64 24.34 15.42
N ASP A 595 1.24 23.29 16.13
CA ASP A 595 2.11 22.23 16.66
C ASP A 595 2.49 21.15 15.62
N GLY A 596 2.07 21.31 14.36
CA GLY A 596 2.32 20.37 13.29
C GLY A 596 1.52 19.05 13.38
N ARG A 597 0.50 18.99 14.23
CA ARG A 597 -0.33 17.82 14.43
C ARG A 597 -1.75 18.01 13.90
N LYS A 598 -2.42 16.91 13.60
CA LYS A 598 -3.86 16.93 13.24
C LYS A 598 -4.64 17.65 14.34
N MET A 599 -5.47 18.62 13.94
CA MET A 599 -6.35 19.35 14.85
C MET A 599 -7.37 18.40 15.49
N SER A 600 -7.56 18.53 16.81
CA SER A 600 -8.52 17.73 17.56
C SER A 600 -8.98 18.48 18.80
N LYS A 601 -10.28 18.37 19.16
CA LYS A 601 -10.86 18.98 20.37
C LYS A 601 -10.11 18.53 21.62
N ARG A 602 -9.72 17.27 21.67
CA ARG A 602 -9.00 16.67 22.82
C ARG A 602 -7.60 17.27 23.02
N ARG A 603 -6.93 17.67 21.94
CA ARG A 603 -5.58 18.29 21.99
C ARG A 603 -5.62 19.78 22.23
N GLY A 604 -6.80 20.41 22.13
CA GLY A 604 -6.94 21.85 22.28
C GLY A 604 -6.23 22.68 21.20
N ASN A 605 -5.87 22.04 20.06
CA ASN A 605 -5.14 22.69 18.96
C ASN A 605 -6.04 23.02 17.76
N ILE A 606 -7.37 23.03 17.96
CA ILE A 606 -8.34 23.40 16.92
C ILE A 606 -8.30 24.90 16.71
N ILE A 607 -8.30 25.30 15.44
CA ILE A 607 -8.54 26.69 15.01
C ILE A 607 -9.97 26.75 14.47
N ASP A 608 -10.81 27.53 15.12
CA ASP A 608 -12.19 27.73 14.65
C ASP A 608 -12.21 28.78 13.54
N PRO A 609 -12.74 28.45 12.35
CA PRO A 609 -12.88 29.40 11.25
C PRO A 609 -13.68 30.66 11.61
N VAL A 610 -14.68 30.52 12.50
CA VAL A 610 -15.53 31.65 12.93
C VAL A 610 -14.73 32.69 13.70
N ASP A 611 -13.81 32.27 14.56
CA ASP A 611 -12.93 33.18 15.31
C ASP A 611 -12.04 33.97 14.33
N ILE A 612 -11.49 33.31 13.31
CA ILE A 612 -10.65 33.97 12.29
C ILE A 612 -11.49 34.93 11.44
N ILE A 613 -12.70 34.57 11.06
CA ILE A 613 -13.60 35.44 10.29
C ILE A 613 -14.00 36.65 11.11
N THR A 614 -14.28 36.48 12.39
CA THR A 614 -14.60 37.57 13.31
C THR A 614 -13.44 38.55 13.48
N GLN A 615 -12.21 38.02 13.57
CA GLN A 615 -11.01 38.85 13.77
C GLN A 615 -10.58 39.56 12.47
N TYR A 616 -10.68 38.91 11.32
CA TYR A 616 -10.10 39.43 10.06
C TYR A 616 -11.12 39.66 8.95
N ASN A 617 -11.94 38.74 8.61
CA ASN A 617 -13.06 38.52 7.69
C ASN A 617 -12.89 37.22 6.88
N ALA A 618 -13.95 36.83 6.19
CA ALA A 618 -13.98 35.60 5.38
C ALA A 618 -12.99 35.62 4.21
N ASP A 619 -12.85 36.74 3.53
CA ASP A 619 -11.93 36.90 2.39
C ASP A 619 -10.46 36.69 2.79
N THR A 620 -10.07 37.16 3.99
CA THR A 620 -8.73 36.94 4.53
C THR A 620 -8.49 35.43 4.77
N LEU A 621 -9.45 34.75 5.42
CA LEU A 621 -9.33 33.31 5.67
C LEU A 621 -9.25 32.51 4.36
N ARG A 622 -10.13 32.77 3.41
CA ARG A 622 -10.16 32.09 2.10
C ARG A 622 -8.86 32.29 1.33
N THR A 623 -8.38 33.54 1.25
CA THR A 623 -7.12 33.87 0.58
C THR A 623 -5.92 33.21 1.28
N TYR A 624 -5.94 33.17 2.62
CA TYR A 624 -4.88 32.52 3.39
C TYR A 624 -4.85 31.00 3.14
N ILE A 625 -5.97 30.31 3.18
CA ILE A 625 -6.05 28.87 2.89
C ILE A 625 -5.52 28.57 1.49
N ALA A 626 -5.88 29.39 0.50
CA ALA A 626 -5.37 29.27 -0.86
C ALA A 626 -3.85 29.54 -0.95
N PHE A 627 -3.32 30.45 -0.14
CA PHE A 627 -1.92 30.91 -0.20
C PHE A 627 -0.94 30.04 0.62
N MET A 628 -1.39 29.30 1.62
CA MET A 628 -0.56 28.51 2.56
C MET A 628 0.49 27.60 1.89
N GLY A 629 0.25 27.15 0.66
CA GLY A 629 1.15 26.27 -0.08
C GLY A 629 0.37 25.40 -1.10
N PRO A 630 1.05 24.46 -1.77
CA PRO A 630 0.44 23.54 -2.75
C PRO A 630 -0.74 22.78 -2.15
N ILE A 631 -1.79 22.53 -2.95
CA ILE A 631 -3.05 21.94 -2.45
C ILE A 631 -2.86 20.54 -1.84
N ASP A 632 -1.94 19.74 -2.36
CA ASP A 632 -1.70 18.34 -2.05
C ASP A 632 -0.78 18.08 -0.84
N ILE A 633 -0.18 19.14 -0.27
CA ILE A 633 0.78 19.03 0.83
C ILE A 633 0.13 19.42 2.17
N ASN A 634 0.45 18.68 3.24
CA ASN A 634 0.06 19.04 4.60
C ASN A 634 0.72 20.35 5.02
N LYS A 635 -0.02 21.21 5.74
CA LYS A 635 0.40 22.57 6.09
C LYS A 635 0.08 22.86 7.53
N ASN A 636 1.01 23.52 8.23
CA ASN A 636 0.79 23.98 9.59
C ASN A 636 0.09 25.34 9.58
N TRP A 637 -0.89 25.52 10.42
CA TRP A 637 -1.49 26.81 10.64
C TRP A 637 -0.47 27.81 11.19
N ASN A 638 -0.42 29.02 10.60
CA ASN A 638 0.45 30.11 11.05
C ASN A 638 -0.34 31.42 11.19
N PRO A 639 -0.59 31.92 12.41
CA PRO A 639 -1.35 33.12 12.65
C PRO A 639 -0.71 34.41 12.03
N ASP A 640 0.62 34.51 12.01
CA ASP A 640 1.32 35.64 11.44
C ASP A 640 1.12 35.78 9.93
N SER A 641 1.03 34.65 9.27
CA SER A 641 0.74 34.60 7.84
C SER A 641 -0.70 35.01 7.51
N VAL A 642 -1.67 34.73 8.39
CA VAL A 642 -3.04 35.25 8.25
C VAL A 642 -3.05 36.77 8.27
N ALA A 643 -2.38 37.35 9.26
CA ALA A 643 -2.23 38.83 9.33
C ALA A 643 -1.49 39.39 8.10
N GLY A 644 -0.54 38.66 7.54
CA GLY A 644 0.15 39.01 6.29
C GLY A 644 -0.81 39.10 5.10
N VAL A 645 -1.73 38.14 4.97
CA VAL A 645 -2.77 38.16 3.91
C VAL A 645 -3.75 39.30 4.13
N LYS A 646 -4.15 39.58 5.36
CA LYS A 646 -4.99 40.77 5.66
C LYS A 646 -4.32 42.07 5.19
N ARG A 647 -3.03 42.25 5.51
CA ARG A 647 -2.27 43.40 5.01
C ARG A 647 -2.22 43.47 3.48
N PHE A 648 -2.12 42.37 2.79
CA PHE A 648 -2.19 42.31 1.33
C PHE A 648 -3.53 42.83 0.82
N LEU A 649 -4.67 42.32 1.34
CA LEU A 649 -6.00 42.78 0.93
C LEU A 649 -6.21 44.25 1.23
N ASP A 650 -5.76 44.78 2.40
CA ASP A 650 -5.81 46.19 2.73
C ASP A 650 -4.94 47.04 1.80
N ARG A 651 -3.84 46.49 1.31
CA ARG A 651 -3.04 47.19 0.28
C ARG A 651 -3.76 47.27 -1.04
N VAL A 652 -4.46 46.21 -1.47
CA VAL A 652 -5.29 46.27 -2.68
C VAL A 652 -6.37 47.33 -2.53
N GLU A 653 -7.04 47.43 -1.37
CA GLU A 653 -8.04 48.48 -1.11
C GLU A 653 -7.43 49.88 -1.22
N ARG A 654 -6.30 50.13 -0.55
CA ARG A 654 -5.62 51.41 -0.61
C ARG A 654 -5.03 51.74 -1.98
N ALA A 655 -4.77 50.72 -2.84
CA ALA A 655 -4.23 50.96 -4.17
C ALA A 655 -5.22 51.68 -5.10
N THR A 656 -6.49 51.81 -4.73
CA THR A 656 -7.49 52.61 -5.45
C THR A 656 -7.04 54.09 -5.63
N GLN A 657 -6.19 54.63 -4.73
CA GLN A 657 -5.65 55.99 -4.84
C GLN A 657 -4.70 56.15 -6.03
N PHE A 658 -4.11 55.09 -6.55
CA PHE A 658 -3.15 55.08 -7.66
C PHE A 658 -3.81 54.85 -9.03
N ILE A 659 -5.14 54.81 -9.09
CA ILE A 659 -5.86 54.58 -10.35
C ILE A 659 -5.81 55.85 -11.19
N ASP A 660 -5.36 55.70 -12.42
CA ASP A 660 -5.29 56.77 -13.42
C ASP A 660 -6.04 56.43 -14.70
N LYS A 661 -6.01 57.34 -15.70
CA LYS A 661 -6.70 57.18 -16.98
C LYS A 661 -5.81 56.52 -18.04
N GLY A 662 -4.53 56.23 -17.76
CA GLY A 662 -3.59 55.63 -18.69
C GLY A 662 -3.67 54.08 -18.70
N ASP A 663 -2.89 53.49 -19.61
CA ASP A 663 -2.75 52.04 -19.72
C ASP A 663 -1.54 51.52 -18.92
N HIS A 664 -1.26 52.18 -17.78
CA HIS A 664 -0.12 51.85 -16.94
C HIS A 664 -0.24 50.41 -16.39
N LEU A 665 0.87 49.69 -16.41
CA LEU A 665 1.02 48.29 -16.03
C LEU A 665 0.26 47.29 -16.95
N ASP A 666 -0.13 47.66 -18.17
CA ASP A 666 -0.79 46.73 -19.11
C ASP A 666 -0.04 45.42 -19.28
N SER A 667 1.23 45.48 -19.63
CA SER A 667 2.04 44.28 -19.86
C SER A 667 2.10 43.38 -18.63
N LEU A 668 2.37 43.92 -17.42
CA LEU A 668 2.41 43.13 -16.19
C LEU A 668 1.03 42.56 -15.84
N THR A 669 -0.04 43.31 -16.08
CA THR A 669 -1.41 42.83 -15.86
C THR A 669 -1.71 41.66 -16.74
N GLN A 670 -1.35 41.71 -18.03
CA GLN A 670 -1.56 40.58 -18.95
C GLN A 670 -0.72 39.37 -18.55
N ILE A 671 0.54 39.53 -18.16
CA ILE A 671 1.36 38.45 -17.58
C ILE A 671 0.68 37.83 -16.35
N THR A 672 0.07 38.67 -15.51
CA THR A 672 -0.65 38.21 -14.32
C THR A 672 -1.91 37.43 -14.71
N VAL A 673 -2.67 37.91 -15.71
CA VAL A 673 -3.83 37.19 -16.26
C VAL A 673 -3.45 35.80 -16.74
N GLN A 674 -2.42 35.69 -17.58
CA GLN A 674 -1.94 34.42 -18.09
C GLN A 674 -1.48 33.48 -16.96
N GLY A 675 -0.64 34.00 -16.08
CA GLY A 675 -0.05 33.17 -15.01
C GLY A 675 -1.06 32.72 -13.96
N VAL A 676 -2.01 33.59 -13.58
CA VAL A 676 -3.11 33.22 -12.65
C VAL A 676 -4.04 32.19 -13.33
N SER A 677 -4.33 32.38 -14.63
CA SER A 677 -5.17 31.44 -15.38
C SER A 677 -4.56 30.04 -15.41
N GLN A 678 -3.29 29.92 -15.77
CA GLN A 678 -2.56 28.64 -15.77
C GLN A 678 -2.48 28.00 -14.37
N ASP A 679 -2.23 28.81 -13.36
CA ASP A 679 -2.16 28.31 -11.98
C ASP A 679 -3.52 27.82 -11.48
N MET A 680 -4.61 28.50 -11.83
CA MET A 680 -5.97 28.07 -11.46
C MET A 680 -6.34 26.74 -12.13
N GLU A 681 -6.02 26.55 -13.41
CA GLU A 681 -6.23 25.30 -14.12
C GLU A 681 -5.41 24.14 -13.53
N ALA A 682 -4.19 24.46 -13.07
CA ALA A 682 -3.30 23.49 -12.41
C ALA A 682 -3.56 23.36 -10.90
N LEU A 683 -4.58 24.02 -10.33
CA LEU A 683 -4.89 24.07 -8.90
C LEU A 683 -3.73 24.57 -8.01
N LYS A 684 -2.88 25.42 -8.57
CA LYS A 684 -1.75 26.06 -7.88
C LYS A 684 -2.15 27.41 -7.26
N PHE A 685 -3.11 27.38 -6.37
CA PHE A 685 -3.71 28.60 -5.79
C PHE A 685 -2.70 29.50 -5.10
N ASN A 686 -1.72 28.94 -4.42
CA ASN A 686 -0.67 29.68 -3.72
C ASN A 686 0.20 30.52 -4.66
N THR A 687 0.52 30.01 -5.85
CA THR A 687 1.27 30.76 -6.86
C THR A 687 0.39 31.78 -7.58
N ALA A 688 -0.90 31.50 -7.76
CA ALA A 688 -1.87 32.47 -8.27
C ALA A 688 -1.96 33.70 -7.32
N VAL A 689 -2.14 33.49 -6.02
CA VAL A 689 -2.18 34.58 -5.03
C VAL A 689 -0.84 35.34 -5.01
N SER A 690 0.30 34.63 -5.10
CA SER A 690 1.62 35.31 -5.18
C SER A 690 1.73 36.24 -6.37
N LYS A 691 1.19 35.87 -7.55
CA LYS A 691 1.19 36.75 -8.73
C LYS A 691 0.33 37.99 -8.54
N LEU A 692 -0.80 37.88 -7.84
CA LEU A 692 -1.61 39.04 -7.46
C LEU A 692 -0.88 39.97 -6.50
N MET A 693 -0.10 39.42 -5.55
CA MET A 693 0.75 40.19 -4.66
C MET A 693 1.86 40.93 -5.41
N ILE A 694 2.47 40.27 -6.41
CA ILE A 694 3.52 40.89 -7.26
C ILE A 694 2.92 42.08 -8.03
N LEU A 695 1.77 41.94 -8.66
CA LEU A 695 1.10 43.03 -9.37
C LEU A 695 0.76 44.18 -8.41
N THR A 696 0.26 43.86 -7.21
CA THR A 696 -0.03 44.85 -6.18
C THR A 696 1.22 45.60 -5.72
N ASN A 697 2.36 44.92 -5.55
CA ASN A 697 3.63 45.56 -5.20
C ASN A 697 4.07 46.55 -6.27
N GLU A 698 3.97 46.16 -7.54
CA GLU A 698 4.35 47.04 -8.65
C GLU A 698 3.46 48.29 -8.76
N ILE A 699 2.15 48.18 -8.40
CA ILE A 699 1.27 49.35 -8.28
C ILE A 699 1.82 50.36 -7.29
N TYR A 700 2.32 49.91 -6.14
CA TYR A 700 2.92 50.77 -5.14
C TYR A 700 4.27 51.33 -5.57
N ASP A 701 5.08 50.55 -6.26
CA ASP A 701 6.39 50.99 -6.72
C ASP A 701 6.27 52.05 -7.82
N LYS A 702 5.29 51.91 -8.70
CA LYS A 702 4.99 52.85 -9.79
C LYS A 702 4.03 53.98 -9.36
N GLN A 703 3.30 53.81 -8.23
CA GLN A 703 2.23 54.70 -7.80
C GLN A 703 1.19 55.00 -8.89
N SER A 704 0.93 54.03 -9.75
CA SER A 704 0.05 54.17 -10.92
C SER A 704 -0.43 52.82 -11.40
N ILE A 705 -1.72 52.76 -11.77
CA ILE A 705 -2.34 51.64 -12.52
C ILE A 705 -3.52 52.15 -13.35
N GLY A 706 -3.63 51.73 -14.59
CA GLY A 706 -4.80 52.04 -15.41
C GLY A 706 -6.10 51.42 -14.82
N LYS A 707 -7.20 52.17 -14.90
CA LYS A 707 -8.49 51.76 -14.32
C LYS A 707 -8.92 50.36 -14.78
N LYS A 708 -8.76 50.04 -16.08
CA LYS A 708 -9.05 48.69 -16.64
C LYS A 708 -8.16 47.61 -16.04
N ASN A 709 -6.90 47.89 -15.83
CA ASN A 709 -5.95 46.97 -15.25
C ASN A 709 -6.25 46.69 -13.78
N PHE A 710 -6.68 47.72 -13.05
CA PHE A 710 -7.13 47.54 -11.66
C PHE A 710 -8.41 46.71 -11.59
N GLU A 711 -9.38 46.90 -12.52
CA GLU A 711 -10.54 46.05 -12.62
C GLU A 711 -10.18 44.59 -12.90
N ILE A 712 -9.22 44.32 -13.81
CA ILE A 712 -8.70 42.98 -14.07
C ILE A 712 -8.11 42.39 -12.80
N LEU A 713 -7.31 43.10 -12.03
CA LEU A 713 -6.81 42.66 -10.74
C LEU A 713 -7.96 42.22 -9.81
N LEU A 714 -9.02 43.05 -9.70
CA LEU A 714 -10.19 42.71 -8.86
C LEU A 714 -10.93 41.47 -9.35
N LEU A 715 -11.09 41.29 -10.67
CA LEU A 715 -11.73 40.10 -11.24
C LEU A 715 -10.90 38.83 -10.96
N LEU A 716 -9.58 38.88 -11.06
CA LEU A 716 -8.73 37.77 -10.71
C LEU A 716 -8.73 37.50 -9.19
N LEU A 717 -8.77 38.55 -8.38
CA LEU A 717 -8.80 38.44 -6.92
C LEU A 717 -10.13 37.91 -6.40
N SER A 718 -11.22 38.13 -7.11
CA SER A 718 -12.58 37.76 -6.68
C SER A 718 -12.75 36.27 -6.38
N VAL A 719 -11.95 35.41 -6.98
CA VAL A 719 -11.97 33.97 -6.72
C VAL A 719 -11.56 33.64 -5.27
N PHE A 720 -10.65 34.47 -4.71
CA PHE A 720 -10.12 34.30 -3.35
C PHE A 720 -10.81 35.23 -2.34
N ALA A 721 -11.15 36.44 -2.76
CA ALA A 721 -11.67 37.51 -1.94
C ALA A 721 -12.85 38.23 -2.64
N SER A 722 -13.97 37.53 -2.77
CA SER A 722 -15.14 37.97 -3.57
C SER A 722 -15.80 39.21 -3.03
N GLU A 723 -15.96 39.34 -1.71
CA GLU A 723 -16.59 40.48 -1.06
C GLU A 723 -15.76 41.74 -1.19
N SER A 724 -14.46 41.65 -0.94
CA SER A 724 -13.49 42.74 -1.11
C SER A 724 -13.45 43.22 -2.58
N ALA A 725 -13.40 42.28 -3.50
CA ALA A 725 -13.39 42.57 -4.94
C ALA A 725 -14.70 43.24 -5.39
N GLN A 726 -15.85 42.78 -4.93
CA GLN A 726 -17.14 43.40 -5.20
C GLN A 726 -17.24 44.81 -4.69
N LYS A 727 -16.84 45.04 -3.41
CA LYS A 727 -16.81 46.35 -2.79
C LYS A 727 -15.98 47.33 -3.61
N LEU A 728 -14.76 46.94 -3.96
CA LEU A 728 -13.82 47.79 -4.69
C LEU A 728 -14.28 48.07 -6.13
N ARG A 729 -14.84 47.06 -6.84
CA ARG A 729 -15.43 47.28 -8.19
C ARG A 729 -16.56 48.30 -8.15
N THR A 730 -17.43 48.24 -7.15
CA THR A 730 -18.50 49.23 -6.99
C THR A 730 -17.91 50.62 -6.68
N GLN A 731 -16.89 50.72 -5.83
CA GLN A 731 -16.24 51.98 -5.47
C GLN A 731 -15.58 52.69 -6.67
N ILE A 732 -15.00 51.93 -7.61
CA ILE A 732 -14.40 52.49 -8.84
C ILE A 732 -15.41 52.72 -9.96
N GLY A 733 -16.73 52.52 -9.68
CA GLY A 733 -17.82 52.85 -10.57
C GLY A 733 -18.24 51.72 -11.52
N ASN A 734 -17.89 50.46 -11.27
CA ASN A 734 -18.42 49.33 -12.05
C ASN A 734 -19.73 48.82 -11.46
N THR A 735 -20.59 48.30 -12.31
CA THR A 735 -21.89 47.77 -11.94
C THR A 735 -21.95 46.25 -12.09
N GLY A 736 -22.98 45.64 -11.54
CA GLY A 736 -23.22 44.18 -11.60
C GLY A 736 -22.38 43.40 -10.58
N ASN A 737 -22.77 42.13 -10.36
CA ASN A 737 -22.12 41.22 -9.46
C ASN A 737 -20.76 40.76 -10.03
N VAL A 738 -19.71 40.73 -9.20
CA VAL A 738 -18.37 40.28 -9.62
C VAL A 738 -18.39 38.83 -10.09
N ALA A 739 -19.26 37.99 -9.52
CA ALA A 739 -19.38 36.59 -9.88
C ALA A 739 -19.96 36.38 -11.30
N ASP A 740 -20.73 37.34 -11.82
CA ASP A 740 -21.33 37.25 -13.14
C ASP A 740 -20.43 37.80 -14.25
N GLN A 741 -19.25 38.30 -13.89
CA GLN A 741 -18.31 38.86 -14.85
C GLN A 741 -17.53 37.79 -15.59
N THR A 742 -17.22 38.05 -16.86
CA THR A 742 -16.37 37.19 -17.66
C THR A 742 -14.94 37.21 -17.13
N ARG A 743 -14.31 36.03 -17.04
CA ARG A 743 -12.89 35.90 -16.68
C ARG A 743 -12.01 36.71 -17.64
N PRO A 744 -11.07 37.51 -17.13
CA PRO A 744 -10.12 38.22 -17.98
C PRO A 744 -9.36 37.29 -18.92
N GLN A 745 -9.31 37.64 -20.21
CA GLN A 745 -8.58 36.90 -21.23
C GLN A 745 -7.20 37.52 -21.42
N PHE A 746 -6.19 36.68 -21.66
CA PHE A 746 -4.85 37.11 -21.96
C PHE A 746 -4.76 37.76 -23.34
N ASP A 747 -4.23 38.96 -23.42
CA ASP A 747 -3.98 39.72 -24.64
C ASP A 747 -2.46 39.83 -24.89
N SER A 748 -1.98 38.98 -25.81
CA SER A 748 -0.56 38.90 -26.17
C SER A 748 -0.04 40.19 -26.82
N SER A 749 -0.91 41.00 -27.48
CA SER A 749 -0.49 42.26 -28.11
C SER A 749 0.03 43.30 -27.11
N LYS A 750 -0.42 43.22 -25.88
CA LYS A 750 0.01 44.12 -24.79
C LYS A 750 1.34 43.73 -24.11
N VAL A 751 1.90 42.61 -24.49
CA VAL A 751 3.12 42.03 -23.90
C VAL A 751 4.27 41.99 -24.91
N ALA A 752 4.04 42.38 -26.15
CA ALA A 752 4.97 42.25 -27.28
C ALA A 752 6.31 43.05 -27.11
N ASP A 753 6.34 44.04 -26.24
CA ASP A 753 7.53 44.90 -26.03
C ASP A 753 8.60 44.33 -25.08
N GLN A 754 8.41 43.18 -24.48
CA GLN A 754 9.41 42.53 -23.63
C GLN A 754 10.03 41.31 -24.27
N ILE A 755 10.78 41.50 -25.34
CA ILE A 755 11.59 40.45 -25.95
C ILE A 755 12.84 40.26 -25.09
N ILE A 756 13.09 39.01 -24.67
CA ILE A 756 14.29 38.59 -23.95
C ILE A 756 15.03 37.55 -24.81
N ASN A 757 16.33 37.51 -24.69
CA ASN A 757 17.10 36.36 -25.23
C ASN A 757 17.06 35.23 -24.19
N LEU A 758 16.20 34.22 -24.45
CA LEU A 758 16.06 33.06 -23.57
C LEU A 758 17.16 32.03 -23.85
N PRO A 759 18.08 31.77 -22.90
CA PRO A 759 19.12 30.75 -23.08
C PRO A 759 18.49 29.35 -23.06
N ILE A 760 18.87 28.51 -24.02
CA ILE A 760 18.49 27.10 -24.10
C ILE A 760 19.67 26.24 -23.68
N GLN A 761 19.46 25.41 -22.66
CA GLN A 761 20.40 24.36 -22.27
C GLN A 761 19.88 23.00 -22.65
N ILE A 762 20.79 22.12 -23.01
CA ILE A 762 20.52 20.67 -23.17
C ILE A 762 21.47 19.93 -22.24
N ASN A 763 20.89 19.11 -21.35
CA ASN A 763 21.63 18.40 -20.29
C ASN A 763 22.57 19.34 -19.50
N GLY A 764 22.05 20.55 -19.13
CA GLY A 764 22.79 21.56 -18.36
C GLY A 764 23.82 22.38 -19.14
N LYS A 765 24.06 22.13 -20.43
CA LYS A 765 25.01 22.86 -21.26
C LYS A 765 24.29 23.85 -22.19
N LEU A 766 24.67 25.11 -22.17
CA LEU A 766 24.14 26.12 -23.10
C LEU A 766 24.38 25.72 -24.52
N LYS A 767 23.32 25.70 -25.36
CA LYS A 767 23.39 25.32 -26.78
C LYS A 767 22.92 26.42 -27.74
N GLY A 768 22.10 27.35 -27.25
CA GLY A 768 21.61 28.47 -28.06
C GLY A 768 20.83 29.46 -27.20
N SER A 769 20.29 30.50 -27.83
CA SER A 769 19.34 31.43 -27.24
C SER A 769 18.39 31.95 -28.31
N PHE A 770 17.12 32.17 -27.92
CA PHE A 770 16.12 32.76 -28.81
C PHE A 770 15.63 34.12 -28.30
N PRO A 771 15.45 35.09 -29.20
CA PRO A 771 14.67 36.29 -28.86
C PRO A 771 13.19 35.88 -28.76
N VAL A 772 12.66 35.86 -27.56
CA VAL A 772 11.28 35.43 -27.28
C VAL A 772 10.59 36.41 -26.35
N PRO A 773 9.26 36.50 -26.40
CA PRO A 773 8.52 37.20 -25.36
C PRO A 773 8.87 36.63 -23.99
N LYS A 774 9.08 37.50 -22.99
CA LYS A 774 9.43 37.08 -21.60
C LYS A 774 8.45 36.07 -21.01
N VAL A 775 7.24 36.05 -21.50
CA VAL A 775 6.12 35.21 -21.07
C VAL A 775 5.82 34.05 -22.02
N ILE A 776 6.70 33.73 -22.98
CA ILE A 776 6.52 32.56 -23.84
C ILE A 776 6.20 31.30 -23.00
N ASN A 777 5.29 30.43 -23.41
CA ASN A 777 5.01 29.19 -22.71
C ASN A 777 6.05 28.09 -23.03
N GLN A 778 5.96 26.92 -22.33
CA GLN A 778 6.94 25.87 -22.48
C GLN A 778 6.82 25.16 -23.83
N GLU A 779 5.60 24.95 -24.31
CA GLU A 779 5.31 24.31 -25.58
C GLU A 779 5.85 25.14 -26.74
N GLU A 780 5.62 26.46 -26.71
CA GLU A 780 6.15 27.39 -27.69
C GLU A 780 7.69 27.41 -27.74
N VAL A 781 8.34 27.33 -26.54
CA VAL A 781 9.81 27.19 -26.50
C VAL A 781 10.28 25.89 -27.14
N ILE A 782 9.58 24.78 -26.91
CA ILE A 782 9.93 23.49 -27.52
C ILE A 782 9.76 23.54 -29.03
N GLU A 783 8.72 24.16 -29.54
CA GLU A 783 8.50 24.32 -31.00
C GLU A 783 9.59 25.17 -31.61
N LEU A 784 10.04 26.23 -30.96
CA LEU A 784 11.20 27.01 -31.44
C LEU A 784 12.49 26.20 -31.45
N VAL A 785 12.72 25.37 -30.45
CA VAL A 785 13.89 24.49 -30.36
C VAL A 785 13.83 23.40 -31.46
N LYS A 786 12.65 22.85 -31.74
CA LYS A 786 12.44 21.90 -32.83
C LYS A 786 12.61 22.53 -34.23
N ALA A 787 12.23 23.80 -34.39
CA ALA A 787 12.37 24.54 -35.62
C ALA A 787 13.83 24.95 -35.90
N ASP A 788 14.69 25.03 -34.91
CA ASP A 788 16.11 25.35 -35.08
C ASP A 788 16.93 24.10 -35.45
N GLU A 789 17.49 24.04 -36.64
CA GLU A 789 18.23 22.87 -37.15
C GLU A 789 19.36 22.41 -36.24
N LYS A 790 20.05 23.33 -35.54
CA LYS A 790 21.18 23.01 -34.67
C LYS A 790 20.71 22.40 -33.35
N LEU A 791 19.61 22.90 -32.81
CA LEU A 791 19.07 22.44 -31.52
C LEU A 791 18.22 21.18 -31.71
N ASN A 792 17.48 21.08 -32.83
CA ASN A 792 16.68 19.91 -33.13
C ASN A 792 17.53 18.64 -33.29
N ARG A 793 18.77 18.76 -33.74
CA ARG A 793 19.70 17.64 -33.82
C ARG A 793 19.90 16.97 -32.45
N TYR A 794 19.98 17.74 -31.36
CA TYR A 794 20.09 17.18 -30.03
C TYR A 794 18.80 16.51 -29.58
N LEU A 795 17.62 17.01 -30.01
CA LEU A 795 16.34 16.37 -29.69
C LEU A 795 16.13 15.07 -30.49
N SER A 796 16.72 14.93 -31.65
CA SER A 796 16.65 13.69 -32.48
C SER A 796 17.59 12.58 -31.96
N GLU A 797 18.58 12.90 -31.14
CA GLU A 797 19.53 11.95 -30.54
C GLU A 797 19.00 11.25 -29.28
N GLY A 798 17.82 11.64 -28.72
CA GLY A 798 17.24 11.05 -27.52
C GLY A 798 15.81 11.51 -27.25
N SER A 799 15.18 10.94 -26.23
CA SER A 799 13.85 11.35 -25.78
C SER A 799 13.92 12.43 -24.70
N ILE A 800 13.01 13.41 -24.75
CA ILE A 800 12.92 14.44 -23.71
C ILE A 800 12.42 13.79 -22.42
N LYS A 801 13.30 13.71 -21.42
CA LYS A 801 13.00 13.16 -20.11
C LYS A 801 12.38 14.19 -19.15
N LYS A 802 12.85 15.42 -19.22
CA LYS A 802 12.40 16.50 -18.35
C LYS A 802 12.77 17.87 -18.94
N ILE A 803 11.90 18.85 -18.71
CA ILE A 803 12.16 20.25 -19.02
C ILE A 803 12.15 21.06 -17.72
N ILE A 804 13.23 21.76 -17.48
CA ILE A 804 13.38 22.65 -16.32
C ILE A 804 13.44 24.07 -16.88
N ARG A 805 12.41 24.85 -16.59
CA ARG A 805 12.33 26.24 -17.05
C ARG A 805 12.25 27.20 -15.88
N ILE A 806 13.05 28.25 -15.96
CA ILE A 806 12.94 29.42 -15.10
C ILE A 806 12.44 30.56 -16.00
N PRO A 807 11.17 31.00 -15.87
CA PRO A 807 10.58 32.01 -16.73
C PRO A 807 11.46 33.25 -16.83
N GLY A 808 11.69 33.73 -18.06
CA GLY A 808 12.50 34.90 -18.31
C GLY A 808 14.02 34.75 -18.09
N LYS A 809 14.51 33.56 -17.69
CA LYS A 809 15.92 33.35 -17.37
C LYS A 809 16.57 32.22 -18.21
N ILE A 810 15.98 31.03 -18.21
CA ILE A 810 16.61 29.86 -18.85
C ILE A 810 15.61 28.75 -19.12
N CYS A 811 15.84 27.96 -20.17
CA CYS A 811 15.16 26.70 -20.39
C CYS A 811 16.21 25.58 -20.54
N ASN A 812 16.18 24.58 -19.67
CA ASN A 812 17.05 23.41 -19.72
C ASN A 812 16.23 22.17 -20.06
N ILE A 813 16.54 21.53 -21.20
CA ILE A 813 15.91 20.32 -21.70
C ILE A 813 16.83 19.14 -21.39
N ILE A 814 16.35 18.21 -20.61
CA ILE A 814 17.06 16.99 -20.23
C ILE A 814 16.63 15.88 -21.18
N ILE A 815 17.57 15.32 -21.89
CA ILE A 815 17.42 14.25 -22.90
C ILE A 815 18.15 13.02 -22.37
N SER A 816 17.52 11.85 -22.57
CA SER A 816 18.09 10.53 -22.21
C SER A 816 18.31 9.68 -23.43
#